data_4a816b71e8b23d44c69eb04b15aeb385
#
_entry.id   4a816b71e8b23d44c69eb04b15aeb385
#
_cell.length_a   1.000
_cell.length_b   1.000
_cell.length_c   1.000
_cell.angle_alpha   90.00
_cell.angle_beta   90.00
_cell.angle_gamma   90.00
#
_symmetry.space_group_name_H-M   'P 1'
#
loop_
_entity.id
_entity.type
_entity.pdbx_description
1 polymer ?
#
loop_
_entity_poly.entity_id
_entity_poly.type
_entity_poly.pdbx_seq_one_letter_code
_entity_poly.pdbx_strand_id
1 'polypeptide(L)'
;MSIDTDAWETVESGYDIQRPLDGTVSGRVSELRLPPALVKATELESGEEYKHGGDAESLDLPSGEYLLNVTLNIKTYVRFSGPATIWKNDDYTEMSISFPEPTLVTFGFRSHHDEPVDTITVPPTPEGVATAVTYSSSSHKTTGADKSYPTLRGHPPRIELGSETDIPDPVSEERFDTGIEIVVPDRLEYVLVVAPLAYYLQAEVTVADRQFPILRAPETGFEHEFALLPEFQHEVAETLRRVFFLDCLVRTAGQYSWNVAETSLLEEIDVDAGKLYERTPAEQLTGYFDVAYERIDGELPEWHLAMHVEPRSENATCLPYYLDDLSLVYLPESTDLEKDQLLNKSIDDFYRAGDPQAHPPKATADTFRRGPGPVQSVDRRDPVLHEGQVNGWLADGVPIDVFKAVPEAYENKFEYLNDSDDGDIDVTLILNDEEMVDEHEEVAEIYEERAEELPIDVTVHEHLTKAELAAVLESSHDFVHYIGHCEEDGLRCTNGNLAVSTLEDSSVQTFFLNACGSYYEGRDLVKKGSVAGAVTFTKVLNKQAAKVGVAFARLLINGFSIDLALRFARRRIMMGKDYAVVGDGTHVLTQTENRYPIFLTIDQRDDGKFDLITEHRPADTNGTVCQIYHENYTEYHLQGTKVHLTMNEDDLLMFLDRAESPVLYDGELYWSEEMKDVLS
;
A
#
# COMPACT_ATOMS: atom_id res chain seq x y z
N MET A 1 8.41 -16.04 -16.40
CA MET A 1 9.15 -15.30 -17.45
C MET A 1 9.74 -16.31 -18.41
N SER A 2 9.23 -16.46 -19.63
CA SER A 2 9.84 -17.31 -20.67
C SER A 2 10.63 -16.41 -21.60
N ILE A 3 11.96 -16.52 -21.53
CA ILE A 3 12.83 -15.95 -22.57
C ILE A 3 12.76 -16.95 -23.73
N ASP A 4 12.41 -16.48 -24.92
CA ASP A 4 12.45 -17.34 -26.11
C ASP A 4 13.89 -17.78 -26.35
N THR A 5 14.18 -19.06 -26.07
CA THR A 5 15.54 -19.61 -26.00
C THR A 5 16.09 -20.11 -27.34
N ASP A 6 15.32 -20.07 -28.40
CA ASP A 6 15.73 -20.64 -29.70
C ASP A 6 16.91 -19.90 -30.38
N ALA A 7 17.26 -18.71 -29.86
CA ALA A 7 18.40 -17.90 -30.35
C ALA A 7 19.45 -17.55 -29.28
N TRP A 8 19.36 -18.14 -28.08
CA TRP A 8 20.23 -17.81 -26.95
C TRP A 8 21.40 -18.77 -26.82
N GLU A 9 22.61 -18.29 -27.11
CA GLU A 9 23.83 -19.02 -26.80
C GLU A 9 24.41 -18.53 -25.46
N THR A 10 24.26 -19.32 -24.40
CA THR A 10 24.83 -19.03 -23.08
C THR A 10 26.33 -18.94 -23.13
N VAL A 11 26.95 -17.94 -22.54
CA VAL A 11 28.38 -17.76 -22.38
C VAL A 11 28.79 -17.80 -20.89
N GLU A 12 30.00 -18.33 -20.61
CA GLU A 12 30.46 -18.46 -19.21
C GLU A 12 30.86 -17.13 -18.57
N SER A 13 31.11 -16.07 -19.37
CA SER A 13 31.46 -14.75 -18.85
C SER A 13 30.71 -13.66 -19.60
N GLY A 14 30.01 -12.81 -18.88
CA GLY A 14 29.31 -11.65 -19.38
C GLY A 14 29.90 -10.36 -18.85
N TYR A 15 29.10 -9.30 -18.96
CA TYR A 15 29.41 -8.00 -18.35
C TYR A 15 29.18 -8.06 -16.85
N ASP A 16 30.01 -7.38 -16.08
CA ASP A 16 29.76 -7.12 -14.66
C ASP A 16 28.67 -6.05 -14.52
N ILE A 17 27.65 -6.30 -13.70
CA ILE A 17 26.58 -5.35 -13.40
C ILE A 17 26.76 -4.93 -11.94
N GLN A 18 27.19 -3.69 -11.75
CA GLN A 18 27.39 -3.11 -10.41
C GLN A 18 26.04 -2.73 -9.77
N ARG A 19 25.23 -3.73 -9.46
CA ARG A 19 23.93 -3.62 -8.79
C ARG A 19 23.78 -4.79 -7.83
N PRO A 20 22.97 -4.69 -6.77
CA PRO A 20 22.57 -5.85 -5.99
C PRO A 20 21.77 -6.82 -6.87
N LEU A 21 22.25 -8.05 -7.01
CA LEU A 21 21.67 -9.07 -7.87
C LEU A 21 21.69 -10.43 -7.17
N ASP A 22 20.62 -11.21 -7.37
CA ASP A 22 20.54 -12.58 -6.92
C ASP A 22 21.11 -13.55 -7.96
N GLY A 23 21.14 -13.15 -9.24
CA GLY A 23 21.68 -13.96 -10.31
C GLY A 23 21.96 -13.20 -11.58
N THR A 24 22.84 -13.78 -12.42
CA THR A 24 23.16 -13.24 -13.73
C THR A 24 23.18 -14.35 -14.77
N VAL A 25 22.78 -14.01 -16.00
CA VAL A 25 22.94 -14.89 -17.16
C VAL A 25 23.43 -14.08 -18.37
N SER A 26 24.35 -14.63 -19.14
CA SER A 26 24.90 -13.96 -20.30
C SER A 26 24.78 -14.81 -21.55
N GLY A 27 24.58 -14.17 -22.69
CA GLY A 27 24.48 -14.84 -23.99
C GLY A 27 24.58 -13.89 -25.15
N ARG A 28 24.64 -14.45 -26.40
CA ARG A 28 24.62 -13.66 -27.62
C ARG A 28 23.28 -13.77 -28.31
N VAL A 29 22.69 -12.60 -28.62
CA VAL A 29 21.39 -12.51 -29.28
C VAL A 29 21.35 -11.38 -30.30
N SER A 30 20.48 -11.50 -31.28
CA SER A 30 20.13 -10.43 -32.22
C SER A 30 18.86 -9.72 -31.86
N GLU A 31 17.99 -10.34 -31.05
CA GLU A 31 16.74 -9.78 -30.56
C GLU A 31 16.40 -10.37 -29.16
N LEU A 32 15.84 -9.53 -28.29
CA LEU A 32 15.26 -9.93 -27.02
C LEU A 32 13.79 -9.57 -27.04
N ARG A 33 12.95 -10.43 -26.51
CA ARG A 33 11.52 -10.18 -26.31
C ARG A 33 11.21 -10.26 -24.82
N LEU A 34 10.57 -9.24 -24.33
CA LEU A 34 10.24 -9.05 -22.92
C LEU A 34 8.77 -8.66 -22.80
N PRO A 35 8.14 -8.91 -21.67
CA PRO A 35 6.87 -8.28 -21.35
C PRO A 35 6.99 -6.75 -21.47
N PRO A 36 5.90 -6.04 -21.76
CA PRO A 36 5.92 -4.57 -21.85
C PRO A 36 6.32 -3.99 -20.50
N ALA A 37 7.27 -3.08 -20.50
CA ALA A 37 7.79 -2.49 -19.28
C ALA A 37 8.28 -1.07 -19.53
N LEU A 38 8.38 -0.29 -18.43
CA LEU A 38 9.14 0.95 -18.45
C LEU A 38 10.63 0.63 -18.53
N VAL A 39 11.32 1.25 -19.49
CA VAL A 39 12.75 1.06 -19.69
C VAL A 39 13.48 2.39 -19.55
N LYS A 40 14.47 2.38 -18.68
CA LYS A 40 15.47 3.44 -18.58
C LYS A 40 16.82 2.89 -19.01
N ALA A 41 17.36 3.38 -20.12
CA ALA A 41 18.70 3.06 -20.59
C ALA A 41 19.68 4.14 -20.13
N THR A 42 20.77 3.75 -19.47
CA THR A 42 21.85 4.65 -19.07
C THR A 42 23.10 4.29 -19.90
N GLU A 43 23.65 5.25 -20.61
CA GLU A 43 24.97 5.11 -21.24
C GLU A 43 26.05 5.24 -20.16
N LEU A 44 26.91 4.21 -20.05
CA LEU A 44 27.76 4.06 -18.85
C LEU A 44 29.02 4.97 -18.85
N GLU A 45 29.47 5.45 -20.02
CA GLU A 45 30.62 6.35 -20.09
C GLU A 45 30.23 7.82 -19.85
N SER A 46 29.11 8.28 -20.45
CA SER A 46 28.65 9.66 -20.37
C SER A 46 27.67 9.90 -19.21
N GLY A 47 26.98 8.85 -18.75
CA GLY A 47 25.85 8.96 -17.84
C GLY A 47 24.57 9.48 -18.52
N GLU A 48 24.52 9.56 -19.85
CA GLU A 48 23.33 10.00 -20.58
C GLU A 48 22.19 9.00 -20.42
N GLU A 49 21.00 9.51 -20.13
CA GLU A 49 19.81 8.70 -19.88
C GLU A 49 18.80 8.79 -21.02
N TYR A 50 18.33 7.64 -21.46
CA TYR A 50 17.31 7.46 -22.47
C TYR A 50 16.11 6.77 -21.81
N LYS A 51 14.91 7.33 -21.94
CA LYS A 51 13.69 6.78 -21.36
C LYS A 51 12.74 6.37 -22.48
N HIS A 52 12.22 5.16 -22.38
CA HIS A 52 11.17 4.66 -23.27
C HIS A 52 9.90 4.47 -22.47
N GLY A 53 8.93 5.36 -22.70
CA GLY A 53 7.64 5.39 -22.04
C GLY A 53 6.68 6.34 -22.79
N GLY A 54 5.37 6.23 -22.56
CA GLY A 54 4.36 7.01 -23.27
C GLY A 54 4.19 6.58 -24.74
N ASP A 55 3.70 7.46 -25.59
CA ASP A 55 3.31 7.21 -26.99
C ASP A 55 4.50 7.03 -27.97
N ALA A 56 5.73 6.88 -27.49
CA ALA A 56 6.89 6.67 -28.36
C ALA A 56 6.92 5.22 -28.87
N GLU A 57 6.75 5.02 -30.18
CA GLU A 57 6.77 3.71 -30.83
C GLU A 57 8.14 3.01 -30.76
N SER A 58 9.23 3.77 -30.74
CA SER A 58 10.58 3.22 -30.65
C SER A 58 11.58 4.18 -30.01
N LEU A 59 12.63 3.60 -29.39
CA LEU A 59 13.78 4.30 -28.84
C LEU A 59 15.05 3.75 -29.49
N ASP A 60 15.76 4.58 -30.25
CA ASP A 60 17.03 4.23 -30.85
C ASP A 60 18.21 4.64 -29.95
N LEU A 61 19.01 3.67 -29.52
CA LEU A 61 20.23 3.87 -28.75
C LEU A 61 21.42 3.88 -29.70
N PRO A 62 22.28 4.92 -29.73
CA PRO A 62 23.47 4.98 -30.52
C PRO A 62 24.53 3.94 -30.08
N SER A 63 25.70 3.91 -30.73
CA SER A 63 26.80 3.04 -30.29
C SER A 63 27.34 3.52 -28.95
N GLY A 64 27.34 2.65 -27.93
CA GLY A 64 27.79 2.93 -26.56
C GLY A 64 27.73 1.69 -25.68
N GLU A 65 28.08 1.82 -24.41
CA GLU A 65 27.85 0.80 -23.37
C GLU A 65 26.63 1.16 -22.54
N TYR A 66 25.64 0.28 -22.50
CA TYR A 66 24.35 0.55 -21.86
C TYR A 66 24.04 -0.39 -20.72
N LEU A 67 23.42 0.17 -19.68
CA LEU A 67 22.69 -0.56 -18.66
C LEU A 67 21.22 -0.15 -18.75
N LEU A 68 20.37 -1.10 -19.12
CA LEU A 68 18.93 -0.93 -19.09
C LEU A 68 18.40 -1.35 -17.71
N ASN A 69 17.56 -0.50 -17.16
CA ASN A 69 16.74 -0.81 -16.00
C ASN A 69 15.32 -1.09 -16.52
N VAL A 70 14.87 -2.34 -16.37
CA VAL A 70 13.57 -2.82 -16.83
C VAL A 70 12.72 -3.16 -15.61
N THR A 71 11.57 -2.53 -15.48
CA THR A 71 10.67 -2.77 -14.35
C THR A 71 9.69 -3.88 -14.74
N LEU A 72 9.90 -5.06 -14.18
CA LEU A 72 9.09 -6.28 -14.33
C LEU A 72 8.77 -6.83 -12.93
N ASN A 73 8.00 -7.93 -12.84
CA ASN A 73 7.73 -8.64 -11.59
C ASN A 73 9.02 -9.11 -10.87
N ILE A 74 10.10 -9.27 -11.61
CA ILE A 74 11.47 -9.42 -11.09
C ILE A 74 12.28 -8.23 -11.56
N LYS A 75 13.01 -7.57 -10.67
CA LYS A 75 13.90 -6.47 -11.04
C LYS A 75 14.95 -6.96 -12.04
N THR A 76 14.90 -6.40 -13.25
CA THR A 76 15.71 -6.86 -14.36
C THR A 76 16.62 -5.75 -14.85
N TYR A 77 17.89 -6.07 -15.01
CA TYR A 77 18.89 -5.23 -15.64
C TYR A 77 19.40 -5.92 -16.90
N VAL A 78 19.63 -5.14 -17.98
CA VAL A 78 20.19 -5.66 -19.23
C VAL A 78 21.40 -4.84 -19.60
N ARG A 79 22.59 -5.43 -19.58
CA ARG A 79 23.84 -4.77 -19.97
C ARG A 79 24.34 -5.28 -21.32
N PHE A 80 24.68 -4.36 -22.21
CA PHE A 80 25.25 -4.67 -23.55
C PHE A 80 26.14 -3.53 -24.08
N SER A 81 26.87 -3.80 -25.15
CA SER A 81 27.65 -2.81 -25.90
C SER A 81 27.20 -2.80 -27.34
N GLY A 82 26.93 -1.64 -27.91
CA GLY A 82 26.55 -1.44 -29.29
C GLY A 82 25.28 -0.61 -29.47
N PRO A 83 24.87 -0.30 -30.70
CA PRO A 83 23.58 0.31 -30.94
C PRO A 83 22.46 -0.71 -30.74
N ALA A 84 21.31 -0.25 -30.31
CA ALA A 84 20.10 -1.05 -30.16
C ALA A 84 18.85 -0.22 -30.44
N THR A 85 17.77 -0.88 -30.86
CA THR A 85 16.45 -0.27 -30.98
C THR A 85 15.52 -0.98 -30.02
N ILE A 86 14.88 -0.24 -29.13
CA ILE A 86 13.83 -0.72 -28.23
C ILE A 86 12.49 -0.33 -28.84
N TRP A 87 11.60 -1.32 -28.99
CA TRP A 87 10.30 -1.12 -29.62
C TRP A 87 9.21 -1.82 -28.82
N LYS A 88 8.03 -1.24 -28.76
CA LYS A 88 6.81 -1.83 -28.18
C LYS A 88 5.79 -2.03 -29.30
N ASN A 89 5.06 -3.14 -29.25
CA ASN A 89 3.97 -3.35 -30.18
C ASN A 89 2.79 -2.41 -29.90
N ASP A 90 1.91 -2.22 -30.91
CA ASP A 90 0.75 -1.30 -30.83
C ASP A 90 -0.24 -1.70 -29.73
N ASP A 91 -0.31 -2.98 -29.40
CA ASP A 91 -1.21 -3.54 -28.37
C ASP A 91 -0.58 -3.53 -26.96
N TYR A 92 0.66 -3.02 -26.81
CA TYR A 92 1.40 -3.00 -25.54
C TYR A 92 1.54 -4.37 -24.85
N THR A 93 1.50 -5.46 -25.59
CA THR A 93 1.63 -6.83 -25.06
C THR A 93 3.05 -7.37 -25.10
N GLU A 94 3.96 -6.77 -25.89
CA GLU A 94 5.34 -7.20 -26.06
C GLU A 94 6.26 -5.99 -26.25
N MET A 95 7.45 -6.08 -25.68
CA MET A 95 8.56 -5.17 -25.94
C MET A 95 9.73 -5.95 -26.53
N SER A 96 10.35 -5.44 -27.60
CA SER A 96 11.55 -6.04 -28.18
C SER A 96 12.76 -5.09 -28.15
N ILE A 97 13.94 -5.66 -27.96
CA ILE A 97 15.23 -4.99 -28.06
C ILE A 97 16.01 -5.66 -29.19
N SER A 98 16.20 -4.94 -30.29
CA SER A 98 16.86 -5.45 -31.50
C SER A 98 18.27 -4.92 -31.63
N PHE A 99 19.21 -5.79 -32.07
CA PHE A 99 20.61 -5.48 -32.31
C PHE A 99 20.94 -5.71 -33.79
N PRO A 100 21.75 -4.84 -34.43
CA PRO A 100 22.16 -5.01 -35.86
C PRO A 100 22.92 -6.30 -36.14
N GLU A 101 23.60 -6.85 -35.13
CA GLU A 101 24.34 -8.12 -35.21
C GLU A 101 24.29 -8.83 -33.85
N PRO A 102 24.56 -10.17 -33.79
CA PRO A 102 24.54 -10.90 -32.53
C PRO A 102 25.43 -10.29 -31.47
N THR A 103 24.82 -9.66 -30.49
CA THR A 103 25.47 -8.87 -29.42
C THR A 103 25.51 -9.65 -28.11
N LEU A 104 26.62 -9.55 -27.39
CA LEU A 104 26.74 -10.09 -26.05
C LEU A 104 25.84 -9.25 -25.10
N VAL A 105 24.94 -9.94 -24.44
CA VAL A 105 24.04 -9.34 -23.46
C VAL A 105 24.18 -10.06 -22.13
N THR A 106 24.17 -9.30 -21.03
CA THR A 106 24.12 -9.85 -19.69
C THR A 106 22.83 -9.36 -19.01
N PHE A 107 22.03 -10.31 -18.54
CA PHE A 107 20.92 -10.06 -17.64
C PHE A 107 21.40 -10.15 -16.21
N GLY A 108 20.94 -9.23 -15.38
CA GLY A 108 21.00 -9.30 -13.93
C GLY A 108 19.58 -9.31 -13.37
N PHE A 109 19.31 -10.23 -12.47
CA PHE A 109 18.00 -10.40 -11.85
C PHE A 109 18.09 -10.20 -10.34
N ARG A 110 17.07 -9.58 -9.78
CA ARG A 110 16.88 -9.48 -8.34
C ARG A 110 15.40 -9.68 -8.03
N SER A 111 15.10 -10.59 -7.12
CA SER A 111 13.77 -10.73 -6.54
C SER A 111 13.38 -9.46 -5.80
N HIS A 112 12.10 -9.14 -5.77
CA HIS A 112 11.59 -8.07 -4.90
C HIS A 112 11.64 -8.48 -3.43
N HIS A 113 11.72 -9.79 -3.14
CA HIS A 113 11.71 -10.34 -1.79
C HIS A 113 10.44 -9.94 -1.02
N ASP A 114 9.30 -10.14 -1.65
CA ASP A 114 7.98 -9.75 -1.12
C ASP A 114 7.47 -10.73 -0.06
N GLU A 115 8.23 -11.80 0.22
CA GLU A 115 7.93 -12.81 1.23
C GLU A 115 9.07 -12.94 2.26
N PRO A 116 8.74 -13.25 3.53
CA PRO A 116 9.75 -13.51 4.55
C PRO A 116 10.53 -14.78 4.24
N VAL A 117 11.85 -14.66 4.12
CA VAL A 117 12.73 -15.77 3.73
C VAL A 117 13.02 -16.71 4.91
N ASP A 118 12.97 -16.18 6.16
CA ASP A 118 13.41 -16.88 7.36
C ASP A 118 12.57 -16.49 8.59
N THR A 119 12.81 -17.15 9.73
CA THR A 119 12.10 -16.90 10.99
C THR A 119 13.07 -16.66 12.14
N ILE A 120 12.93 -15.55 12.84
CA ILE A 120 13.65 -15.22 14.06
C ILE A 120 12.81 -15.65 15.26
N THR A 121 13.34 -16.48 16.14
CA THR A 121 12.68 -16.84 17.41
C THR A 121 13.28 -16.06 18.57
N VAL A 122 12.42 -15.42 19.38
CA VAL A 122 12.87 -14.61 20.54
C VAL A 122 11.97 -14.82 21.76
N PRO A 123 12.50 -14.63 22.98
CA PRO A 123 11.66 -14.58 24.19
C PRO A 123 10.66 -13.44 24.16
N PRO A 124 9.45 -13.58 24.77
CA PRO A 124 8.42 -12.54 24.86
C PRO A 124 8.78 -11.45 25.89
N THR A 125 9.96 -10.88 25.75
CA THR A 125 10.50 -9.81 26.61
C THR A 125 10.90 -8.60 25.77
N PRO A 126 10.99 -7.40 26.34
CA PRO A 126 11.45 -6.22 25.61
C PRO A 126 12.82 -6.44 24.93
N GLU A 127 13.79 -7.11 25.58
CA GLU A 127 15.09 -7.43 24.99
C GLU A 127 14.97 -8.42 23.83
N GLY A 128 14.09 -9.44 23.95
CA GLY A 128 13.85 -10.40 22.87
C GLY A 128 13.28 -9.69 21.64
N VAL A 129 12.24 -8.89 21.81
CA VAL A 129 11.63 -8.13 20.71
C VAL A 129 12.60 -7.12 20.12
N ALA A 130 13.41 -6.43 20.94
CA ALA A 130 14.45 -5.51 20.46
C ALA A 130 15.50 -6.24 19.60
N THR A 131 15.86 -7.45 19.99
CA THR A 131 16.74 -8.31 19.17
C THR A 131 16.09 -8.64 17.83
N ALA A 132 14.82 -9.04 17.79
CA ALA A 132 14.11 -9.33 16.54
C ALA A 132 14.04 -8.09 15.64
N VAL A 133 13.72 -6.92 16.20
CA VAL A 133 13.71 -5.63 15.46
C VAL A 133 15.10 -5.31 14.88
N THR A 134 16.18 -5.54 15.63
CA THR A 134 17.55 -5.35 15.16
C THR A 134 17.84 -6.18 13.91
N TYR A 135 17.44 -7.44 13.90
CA TYR A 135 17.71 -8.35 12.79
C TYR A 135 16.67 -8.28 11.65
N SER A 136 15.54 -7.59 11.85
CA SER A 136 14.54 -7.37 10.79
C SER A 136 15.13 -6.67 9.57
N SER A 137 16.15 -5.84 9.75
CA SER A 137 16.82 -5.11 8.67
C SER A 137 17.76 -5.95 7.80
N SER A 138 17.93 -7.27 8.07
CA SER A 138 18.70 -8.19 7.23
C SER A 138 18.15 -8.30 5.80
N SER A 139 16.87 -8.00 5.60
CA SER A 139 16.23 -7.97 4.27
C SER A 139 16.74 -6.86 3.36
N HIS A 140 17.32 -5.78 3.90
CA HIS A 140 17.81 -4.64 3.13
C HIS A 140 18.97 -5.03 2.21
N LYS A 141 18.99 -4.44 1.01
CA LYS A 141 20.02 -4.71 -0.01
C LYS A 141 21.10 -3.62 -0.08
N THR A 142 20.95 -2.54 0.68
CA THR A 142 21.90 -1.41 0.75
C THR A 142 21.75 -0.65 2.06
N THR A 143 22.79 0.06 2.45
CA THR A 143 22.80 0.92 3.65
C THR A 143 22.63 2.40 3.35
N GLY A 144 22.91 2.83 2.10
CA GLY A 144 22.86 4.24 1.69
C GLY A 144 21.43 4.74 1.42
N ALA A 145 21.33 5.96 0.90
CA ALA A 145 20.07 6.64 0.61
C ALA A 145 19.16 5.85 -0.35
N ASP A 146 19.72 4.98 -1.18
CA ASP A 146 18.97 4.11 -2.10
C ASP A 146 18.01 3.14 -1.39
N LYS A 147 18.19 2.85 -0.08
CA LYS A 147 17.24 2.06 0.72
C LYS A 147 15.84 2.68 0.78
N SER A 148 15.71 3.96 0.43
CA SER A 148 14.41 4.61 0.29
C SER A 148 13.58 4.08 -0.91
N TYR A 149 14.19 3.37 -1.88
CA TYR A 149 13.43 2.60 -2.85
C TYR A 149 12.86 1.31 -2.21
N PRO A 150 11.55 1.03 -2.33
CA PRO A 150 10.95 -0.17 -1.71
C PRO A 150 11.64 -1.46 -2.17
N THR A 151 11.96 -1.60 -3.46
CA THR A 151 12.64 -2.78 -4.02
C THR A 151 14.07 -3.03 -3.49
N LEU A 152 14.62 -2.13 -2.67
CA LEU A 152 15.92 -2.29 -2.01
C LEU A 152 15.79 -2.55 -0.50
N ARG A 153 14.57 -2.70 0.01
CA ARG A 153 14.32 -3.13 1.41
C ARG A 153 14.10 -4.64 1.49
N GLY A 154 13.08 -5.18 0.86
CA GLY A 154 12.67 -6.57 0.97
C GLY A 154 11.92 -6.88 2.28
N HIS A 155 11.16 -7.97 2.29
CA HIS A 155 10.34 -8.36 3.44
C HIS A 155 11.22 -8.82 4.63
N PRO A 156 11.01 -8.29 5.84
CA PRO A 156 11.70 -8.75 7.05
C PRO A 156 11.47 -10.24 7.34
N PRO A 157 12.40 -10.92 8.05
CA PRO A 157 12.16 -12.27 8.56
C PRO A 157 10.92 -12.32 9.48
N ARG A 158 10.22 -13.45 9.49
CA ARG A 158 9.13 -13.67 10.46
C ARG A 158 9.66 -13.60 11.90
N ILE A 159 8.78 -13.24 12.83
CA ILE A 159 9.08 -13.23 14.26
C ILE A 159 8.19 -14.24 14.94
N GLU A 160 8.79 -15.21 15.63
CA GLU A 160 8.12 -16.17 16.51
C GLU A 160 8.56 -15.97 17.96
N LEU A 161 7.62 -16.23 18.90
CA LEU A 161 7.90 -16.16 20.32
C LEU A 161 8.27 -17.54 20.86
N GLY A 162 9.44 -17.65 21.46
CA GLY A 162 9.96 -18.87 22.05
C GLY A 162 10.58 -18.68 23.43
N SER A 163 11.22 -19.70 23.97
CA SER A 163 11.90 -19.62 25.28
C SER A 163 13.35 -19.14 25.18
N GLU A 164 13.95 -19.25 24.00
CA GLU A 164 15.35 -18.91 23.72
C GLU A 164 15.43 -18.10 22.44
N THR A 165 16.49 -17.33 22.28
CA THR A 165 16.76 -16.60 21.05
C THR A 165 17.41 -17.53 20.04
N ASP A 166 16.82 -17.61 18.83
CA ASP A 166 17.37 -18.31 17.67
C ASP A 166 17.31 -17.38 16.46
N ILE A 167 18.48 -17.08 15.91
CA ILE A 167 18.64 -16.22 14.74
C ILE A 167 19.36 -17.04 13.67
N PRO A 168 18.69 -17.37 12.56
CA PRO A 168 19.29 -18.13 11.47
C PRO A 168 20.58 -17.49 10.94
N ASP A 169 21.55 -18.33 10.56
CA ASP A 169 22.83 -17.85 10.02
C ASP A 169 22.66 -16.86 8.85
N PRO A 170 21.77 -17.11 7.85
CA PRO A 170 21.56 -16.15 6.76
C PRO A 170 21.10 -14.75 7.26
N VAL A 171 20.18 -14.71 8.22
CA VAL A 171 19.68 -13.46 8.80
C VAL A 171 20.80 -12.70 9.52
N SER A 172 21.65 -13.41 10.24
CA SER A 172 22.76 -12.79 10.99
C SER A 172 23.89 -12.34 10.07
N GLU A 173 24.15 -13.04 8.96
CA GLU A 173 25.21 -12.74 8.01
C GLU A 173 24.83 -11.59 7.06
N GLU A 174 23.55 -11.46 6.70
CA GLU A 174 23.07 -10.43 5.78
C GLU A 174 22.80 -9.09 6.48
N ARG A 175 22.74 -9.05 7.80
CA ARG A 175 22.52 -7.80 8.53
C ARG A 175 23.72 -6.86 8.37
N PHE A 176 23.48 -5.64 7.93
CA PHE A 176 24.48 -4.57 7.89
C PHE A 176 24.71 -3.95 9.26
N ASP A 177 25.97 -3.63 9.58
CA ASP A 177 26.32 -2.79 10.70
C ASP A 177 26.47 -1.33 10.21
N THR A 178 25.53 -0.48 10.57
CA THR A 178 25.50 0.94 10.16
C THR A 178 26.19 1.87 11.18
N GLY A 179 26.61 1.35 12.33
CA GLY A 179 27.11 2.14 13.45
C GLY A 179 26.06 3.03 14.10
N ILE A 180 24.76 2.78 13.83
CA ILE A 180 23.62 3.51 14.41
C ILE A 180 23.00 2.64 15.50
N GLU A 181 22.78 3.23 16.66
CA GLU A 181 22.22 2.56 17.83
C GLU A 181 21.00 3.31 18.35
N ILE A 182 19.97 2.57 18.75
CA ILE A 182 18.82 3.10 19.47
C ILE A 182 18.74 2.40 20.83
N VAL A 183 18.83 3.18 21.90
CA VAL A 183 18.77 2.65 23.27
C VAL A 183 17.45 3.10 23.89
N VAL A 184 16.62 2.13 24.29
CA VAL A 184 15.29 2.39 24.85
C VAL A 184 15.17 1.88 26.30
N PRO A 185 14.24 2.44 27.11
CA PRO A 185 13.87 1.89 28.41
C PRO A 185 13.39 0.44 28.31
N ASP A 186 13.53 -0.34 29.41
CA ASP A 186 13.05 -1.72 29.54
C ASP A 186 11.51 -1.78 29.62
N ARG A 187 10.86 -1.48 28.50
CA ARG A 187 9.42 -1.49 28.32
C ARG A 187 9.07 -1.77 26.86
N LEU A 188 8.17 -2.70 26.62
CA LEU A 188 7.78 -3.14 25.28
C LEU A 188 7.22 -2.01 24.41
N GLU A 189 6.50 -1.06 25.01
CA GLU A 189 5.94 0.10 24.31
C GLU A 189 6.98 0.89 23.53
N TYR A 190 8.17 1.10 24.11
CA TYR A 190 9.25 1.83 23.44
C TYR A 190 9.84 1.02 22.28
N VAL A 191 9.96 -0.30 22.44
CA VAL A 191 10.51 -1.18 21.40
C VAL A 191 9.58 -1.25 20.20
N LEU A 192 8.26 -1.38 20.42
CA LEU A 192 7.28 -1.42 19.32
C LEU A 192 7.24 -0.10 18.55
N VAL A 193 7.19 1.03 19.26
CA VAL A 193 7.12 2.36 18.64
C VAL A 193 8.35 2.66 17.80
N VAL A 194 9.54 2.27 18.27
CA VAL A 194 10.79 2.57 17.56
C VAL A 194 11.09 1.61 16.41
N ALA A 195 10.39 0.48 16.32
CA ALA A 195 10.70 -0.58 15.37
C ALA A 195 10.78 -0.11 13.90
N PRO A 196 9.88 0.71 13.35
CA PRO A 196 9.98 1.19 11.98
C PRO A 196 11.22 2.07 11.74
N LEU A 197 11.55 2.94 12.68
CA LEU A 197 12.75 3.78 12.60
C LEU A 197 14.02 2.93 12.66
N ALA A 198 14.06 1.96 13.57
CA ALA A 198 15.20 1.05 13.72
C ALA A 198 15.41 0.20 12.46
N TYR A 199 14.34 -0.37 11.92
CA TYR A 199 14.36 -1.11 10.66
C TYR A 199 14.91 -0.26 9.52
N TYR A 200 14.36 0.94 9.33
CA TYR A 200 14.77 1.82 8.24
C TYR A 200 16.22 2.30 8.35
N LEU A 201 16.66 2.64 9.56
CA LEU A 201 18.05 3.04 9.83
C LEU A 201 19.02 1.85 9.88
N GLN A 202 18.51 0.62 9.88
CA GLN A 202 19.28 -0.60 10.14
C GLN A 202 20.05 -0.51 11.47
N ALA A 203 19.39 0.08 12.46
CA ALA A 203 19.99 0.39 13.75
C ALA A 203 20.00 -0.82 14.68
N GLU A 204 20.99 -0.92 15.55
CA GLU A 204 20.98 -1.84 16.68
C GLU A 204 20.05 -1.30 17.78
N VAL A 205 19.04 -2.08 18.19
CA VAL A 205 18.12 -1.73 19.27
C VAL A 205 18.55 -2.43 20.55
N THR A 206 18.84 -1.65 21.59
CA THR A 206 19.20 -2.18 22.91
C THR A 206 18.27 -1.65 24.00
N VAL A 207 17.95 -2.54 24.94
CA VAL A 207 17.15 -2.21 26.12
C VAL A 207 18.08 -1.93 27.29
N ALA A 208 17.88 -0.83 28.01
CA ALA A 208 18.73 -0.45 29.13
C ALA A 208 17.92 0.19 30.27
N ASP A 209 18.46 0.12 31.48
CA ASP A 209 17.92 0.85 32.66
C ASP A 209 18.24 2.35 32.52
N ARG A 210 17.46 3.03 31.69
CA ARG A 210 17.55 4.46 31.44
C ARG A 210 16.17 5.12 31.38
N GLN A 211 16.14 6.42 31.62
CA GLN A 211 14.88 7.15 31.63
C GLN A 211 14.44 7.56 30.21
N PHE A 212 15.34 8.14 29.42
CA PHE A 212 15.03 8.71 28.10
C PHE A 212 15.58 7.83 26.98
N PRO A 213 14.81 7.56 25.91
CA PRO A 213 15.34 6.88 24.74
C PRO A 213 16.37 7.75 24.01
N ILE A 214 17.34 7.13 23.35
CA ILE A 214 18.41 7.82 22.61
C ILE A 214 18.61 7.15 21.25
N LEU A 215 18.75 7.97 20.20
CA LEU A 215 19.31 7.63 18.91
C LEU A 215 20.73 8.16 18.85
N ARG A 216 21.72 7.32 18.55
CA ARG A 216 23.13 7.74 18.50
C ARG A 216 23.92 7.07 17.38
N ALA A 217 24.96 7.76 16.94
CA ALA A 217 25.99 7.26 16.05
C ALA A 217 27.37 7.59 16.64
N PRO A 218 27.97 6.68 17.44
CA PRO A 218 29.19 6.97 18.22
C PRO A 218 30.38 7.40 17.36
N GLU A 219 30.50 6.88 16.13
CA GLU A 219 31.63 7.22 15.24
C GLU A 219 31.62 8.69 14.81
N THR A 220 30.45 9.30 14.65
CA THR A 220 30.32 10.73 14.33
C THR A 220 30.16 11.61 15.55
N GLY A 221 29.96 11.02 16.72
CA GLY A 221 29.61 11.72 17.95
C GLY A 221 28.19 12.25 18.00
N PHE A 222 27.32 11.77 17.09
CA PHE A 222 25.92 12.16 17.06
C PHE A 222 25.14 11.49 18.20
N GLU A 223 24.31 12.27 18.89
CA GLU A 223 23.39 11.81 19.93
C GLU A 223 22.11 12.68 19.92
N HIS A 224 20.95 12.06 19.86
CA HIS A 224 19.65 12.67 19.95
C HIS A 224 18.81 11.97 21.02
N GLU A 225 18.44 12.69 22.07
CA GLU A 225 17.59 12.21 23.15
C GLU A 225 16.13 12.50 22.82
N PHE A 226 15.29 11.47 22.82
CA PHE A 226 13.85 11.58 22.59
C PHE A 226 13.10 11.91 23.87
N ALA A 227 11.93 12.51 23.74
CA ALA A 227 10.96 12.65 24.82
C ALA A 227 10.48 11.30 25.37
N LEU A 228 9.73 11.33 26.45
CA LEU A 228 9.04 10.15 26.97
C LEU A 228 7.68 9.96 26.27
N LEU A 229 7.09 8.79 26.39
CA LEU A 229 5.70 8.57 25.99
C LEU A 229 4.76 9.53 26.74
N PRO A 230 3.72 10.11 26.07
CA PRO A 230 3.30 9.78 24.69
C PRO A 230 4.04 10.54 23.58
N GLU A 231 4.78 11.60 23.86
CA GLU A 231 5.47 12.42 22.85
C GLU A 231 6.50 11.64 22.06
N PHE A 232 7.12 10.61 22.65
CA PHE A 232 8.10 9.74 22.02
C PHE A 232 7.66 9.20 20.66
N GLN A 233 6.40 8.74 20.56
CA GLN A 233 5.89 8.14 19.33
C GLN A 233 5.81 9.16 18.16
N HIS A 234 5.56 10.43 18.47
CA HIS A 234 5.54 11.51 17.48
C HIS A 234 6.96 11.86 17.02
N GLU A 235 7.90 11.99 17.94
CA GLU A 235 9.29 12.29 17.61
C GLU A 235 9.94 11.17 16.79
N VAL A 236 9.60 9.90 17.07
CA VAL A 236 10.05 8.74 16.26
C VAL A 236 9.49 8.81 14.85
N ALA A 237 8.19 9.08 14.70
CA ALA A 237 7.54 9.23 13.41
C ALA A 237 8.13 10.40 12.60
N GLU A 238 8.32 11.56 13.23
CA GLU A 238 8.98 12.72 12.62
C GLU A 238 10.41 12.40 12.18
N THR A 239 11.17 11.68 13.01
CA THR A 239 12.54 11.27 12.68
C THR A 239 12.57 10.34 11.49
N LEU A 240 11.70 9.32 11.44
CA LEU A 240 11.59 8.41 10.31
C LEU A 240 11.23 9.16 9.02
N ARG A 241 10.21 10.00 9.05
CA ARG A 241 9.76 10.79 7.90
C ARG A 241 10.85 11.73 7.39
N ARG A 242 11.57 12.43 8.31
CA ARG A 242 12.73 13.29 7.99
C ARG A 242 13.80 12.52 7.23
N VAL A 243 14.29 11.42 7.83
CA VAL A 243 15.40 10.66 7.24
C VAL A 243 15.00 10.04 5.92
N PHE A 244 13.81 9.46 5.85
CA PHE A 244 13.27 8.86 4.64
C PHE A 244 13.13 9.88 3.50
N PHE A 245 12.54 11.04 3.77
CA PHE A 245 12.37 12.10 2.77
C PHE A 245 13.71 12.61 2.25
N LEU A 246 14.65 12.89 3.15
CA LEU A 246 15.99 13.35 2.76
C LEU A 246 16.77 12.26 1.99
N ASP A 247 16.62 10.98 2.34
CA ASP A 247 17.15 9.88 1.55
C ASP A 247 16.53 9.87 0.13
N CYS A 248 15.22 10.09 -0.01
CA CYS A 248 14.57 10.19 -1.31
C CYS A 248 15.14 11.33 -2.18
N LEU A 249 15.53 12.46 -1.58
CA LEU A 249 16.17 13.54 -2.31
C LEU A 249 17.66 13.26 -2.60
N VAL A 250 18.40 12.72 -1.62
CA VAL A 250 19.84 12.45 -1.74
C VAL A 250 20.12 11.32 -2.74
N ARG A 251 19.27 10.29 -2.81
CA ARG A 251 19.43 9.19 -3.78
C ARG A 251 19.38 9.64 -5.25
N THR A 252 18.85 10.85 -5.53
CA THR A 252 18.86 11.40 -6.89
C THR A 252 20.25 11.69 -7.42
N ALA A 253 21.26 11.82 -6.54
CA ALA A 253 22.68 11.90 -6.91
C ALA A 253 23.27 10.53 -7.24
N GLY A 254 22.55 9.45 -6.98
CA GLY A 254 23.01 8.07 -7.15
C GLY A 254 22.67 7.46 -8.51
N GLN A 255 22.97 6.18 -8.63
CA GLN A 255 22.87 5.41 -9.87
C GLN A 255 21.40 5.06 -10.25
N TYR A 256 20.46 5.14 -9.31
CA TYR A 256 19.03 4.85 -9.53
C TYR A 256 18.20 6.11 -9.80
N SER A 257 18.87 7.23 -10.09
CA SER A 257 18.30 8.56 -10.07
C SER A 257 17.03 8.72 -10.94
N TRP A 258 15.97 9.16 -10.29
CA TRP A 258 14.85 9.84 -10.92
C TRP A 258 14.81 11.26 -10.34
N ASN A 259 14.89 12.27 -11.20
CA ASN A 259 14.73 13.64 -10.76
C ASN A 259 13.27 13.85 -10.40
N VAL A 260 13.00 14.18 -9.15
CA VAL A 260 11.69 14.56 -8.65
C VAL A 260 11.64 16.06 -8.40
N ALA A 261 10.47 16.65 -8.49
CA ALA A 261 10.27 18.10 -8.33
C ALA A 261 10.76 18.59 -6.96
N GLU A 262 10.60 17.73 -5.93
CA GLU A 262 11.00 18.00 -4.54
C GLU A 262 12.52 18.19 -4.38
N THR A 263 13.34 17.79 -5.37
CA THR A 263 14.80 18.04 -5.32
C THR A 263 15.17 19.51 -5.34
N SER A 264 14.28 20.39 -5.81
CA SER A 264 14.45 21.84 -5.74
C SER A 264 14.65 22.34 -4.30
N LEU A 265 14.09 21.63 -3.31
CA LEU A 265 14.22 21.95 -1.89
C LEU A 265 15.69 21.83 -1.39
N LEU A 266 16.53 20.98 -2.00
CA LEU A 266 17.92 20.78 -1.59
C LEU A 266 18.73 22.08 -1.59
N GLU A 267 18.50 22.97 -2.58
CA GLU A 267 19.14 24.29 -2.62
C GLU A 267 18.65 25.19 -1.48
N GLU A 268 17.35 25.13 -1.16
CA GLU A 268 16.75 25.94 -0.11
C GLU A 268 17.25 25.55 1.29
N ILE A 269 17.45 24.23 1.54
CA ILE A 269 17.91 23.70 2.83
C ILE A 269 19.45 23.62 2.93
N ASP A 270 20.19 24.04 1.89
CA ASP A 270 21.65 24.03 1.81
C ASP A 270 22.26 22.61 1.94
N VAL A 271 21.64 21.61 1.30
CA VAL A 271 22.07 20.21 1.27
C VAL A 271 22.70 19.86 -0.06
N ASP A 272 23.95 19.40 -0.03
CA ASP A 272 24.66 18.85 -1.18
C ASP A 272 24.43 17.33 -1.26
N ALA A 273 23.45 16.93 -2.09
CA ALA A 273 23.06 15.54 -2.26
C ALA A 273 24.24 14.65 -2.70
N GLY A 274 25.10 15.12 -3.61
CA GLY A 274 26.25 14.36 -4.08
C GLY A 274 27.25 14.04 -2.99
N LYS A 275 27.49 14.99 -2.09
CA LYS A 275 28.37 14.76 -0.94
C LYS A 275 27.75 13.82 0.09
N LEU A 276 26.45 13.95 0.37
CA LEU A 276 25.77 13.09 1.34
C LEU A 276 25.60 11.67 0.81
N TYR A 277 25.35 11.51 -0.48
CA TYR A 277 25.22 10.19 -1.09
C TYR A 277 26.45 9.29 -0.88
N GLU A 278 27.65 9.87 -0.92
CA GLU A 278 28.93 9.18 -0.74
C GLU A 278 29.31 8.94 0.75
N ARG A 279 28.48 9.39 1.71
CA ARG A 279 28.74 9.27 3.13
C ARG A 279 28.28 7.94 3.71
N THR A 280 28.85 7.57 4.86
CA THR A 280 28.35 6.44 5.64
C THR A 280 26.98 6.72 6.22
N PRO A 281 26.18 5.69 6.56
CA PRO A 281 24.85 5.89 7.16
C PRO A 281 24.87 6.78 8.42
N ALA A 282 25.86 6.63 9.28
CA ALA A 282 26.06 7.45 10.48
C ALA A 282 26.33 8.93 10.14
N GLU A 283 27.13 9.19 9.09
CA GLU A 283 27.40 10.55 8.62
C GLU A 283 26.18 11.15 7.89
N GLN A 284 25.42 10.36 7.12
CA GLN A 284 24.14 10.79 6.49
C GLN A 284 23.15 11.20 7.57
N LEU A 285 22.94 10.35 8.59
CA LEU A 285 22.05 10.64 9.71
C LEU A 285 22.43 11.97 10.40
N THR A 286 23.72 12.15 10.68
CA THR A 286 24.23 13.39 11.28
C THR A 286 23.90 14.61 10.40
N GLY A 287 24.17 14.52 9.10
CA GLY A 287 23.88 15.60 8.15
C GLY A 287 22.38 15.91 8.02
N TYR A 288 21.53 14.91 8.12
CA TYR A 288 20.06 15.11 8.08
C TYR A 288 19.55 15.83 9.34
N PHE A 289 20.17 15.63 10.47
CA PHE A 289 19.82 16.35 11.71
C PHE A 289 20.33 17.80 11.74
N ASP A 290 21.31 18.15 10.89
CA ASP A 290 21.71 19.56 10.69
C ASP A 290 20.63 20.38 9.97
N VAL A 291 19.70 19.73 9.25
CA VAL A 291 18.53 20.38 8.63
C VAL A 291 17.44 20.60 9.67
N ALA A 292 17.06 21.84 9.92
CA ALA A 292 15.94 22.15 10.80
C ALA A 292 14.63 21.56 10.27
N TYR A 293 13.88 20.84 11.13
CA TYR A 293 12.67 20.11 10.73
C TYR A 293 11.60 21.05 10.14
N GLU A 294 11.46 22.25 10.69
CA GLU A 294 10.50 23.28 10.25
C GLU A 294 10.75 23.77 8.81
N ARG A 295 11.91 23.47 8.23
CA ARG A 295 12.22 23.80 6.83
C ARG A 295 11.72 22.77 5.85
N ILE A 296 11.39 21.56 6.31
CA ILE A 296 10.97 20.44 5.49
C ILE A 296 9.56 19.93 5.84
N ASP A 297 9.02 20.27 7.01
CA ASP A 297 7.74 19.74 7.51
C ASP A 297 6.58 19.95 6.52
N GLY A 298 6.50 21.14 5.92
CA GLY A 298 5.47 21.48 4.91
C GLY A 298 5.64 20.78 3.56
N GLU A 299 6.79 20.17 3.30
CA GLU A 299 7.15 19.53 2.03
C GLU A 299 7.15 18.00 2.13
N LEU A 300 6.96 17.46 3.33
CA LEU A 300 6.94 16.01 3.54
C LEU A 300 5.73 15.38 2.86
N PRO A 301 5.91 14.31 2.05
CA PRO A 301 4.79 13.54 1.54
C PRO A 301 3.89 13.00 2.66
N GLU A 302 2.60 12.86 2.40
CA GLU A 302 1.70 12.17 3.32
C GLU A 302 2.15 10.71 3.49
N TRP A 303 2.21 10.26 4.75
CA TRP A 303 2.59 8.88 5.03
C TRP A 303 1.42 7.94 4.75
N HIS A 304 1.66 6.81 4.09
CA HIS A 304 0.59 5.95 3.61
C HIS A 304 -0.11 5.17 4.74
N LEU A 305 0.62 4.65 5.75
CA LEU A 305 0.09 3.75 6.77
C LEU A 305 0.56 4.09 8.18
N ALA A 306 -0.37 4.08 9.13
CA ALA A 306 -0.11 4.14 10.56
C ALA A 306 -0.81 2.97 11.28
N MET A 307 -0.08 2.21 12.09
CA MET A 307 -0.60 1.09 12.86
C MET A 307 -0.66 1.43 14.34
N HIS A 308 -1.83 1.27 14.95
CA HIS A 308 -2.04 1.41 16.39
C HIS A 308 -1.93 0.03 17.05
N VAL A 309 -0.79 -0.22 17.70
CA VAL A 309 -0.42 -1.56 18.21
C VAL A 309 -0.42 -1.59 19.72
N GLU A 310 -1.27 -2.44 20.30
CA GLU A 310 -1.29 -2.66 21.74
C GLU A 310 0.02 -3.34 22.20
N PRO A 311 0.66 -2.87 23.29
CA PRO A 311 1.97 -3.37 23.72
C PRO A 311 1.85 -4.72 24.44
N ARG A 312 1.52 -5.75 23.65
CA ARG A 312 1.53 -7.16 24.01
C ARG A 312 2.62 -7.89 23.23
N SER A 313 3.32 -8.80 23.86
CA SER A 313 4.41 -9.54 23.20
C SER A 313 3.92 -10.28 21.95
N GLU A 314 2.69 -10.82 21.97
CA GLU A 314 2.08 -11.52 20.85
C GLU A 314 1.96 -10.64 19.61
N ASN A 315 1.76 -9.31 19.77
CA ASN A 315 1.65 -8.38 18.67
C ASN A 315 3.00 -8.11 17.98
N ALA A 316 4.13 -8.48 18.61
CA ALA A 316 5.43 -8.37 17.99
C ALA A 316 5.59 -9.30 16.76
N THR A 317 4.82 -10.38 16.68
CA THR A 317 4.81 -11.29 15.52
C THR A 317 4.26 -10.62 14.26
N CYS A 318 3.48 -9.54 14.40
CA CYS A 318 2.98 -8.75 13.27
C CYS A 318 3.96 -7.66 12.80
N LEU A 319 5.03 -7.37 13.55
CA LEU A 319 6.00 -6.33 13.18
C LEU A 319 6.58 -6.52 11.78
N PRO A 320 6.99 -7.72 11.32
CA PRO A 320 7.56 -7.90 9.99
C PRO A 320 6.71 -7.30 8.88
N TYR A 321 5.40 -7.47 8.95
CA TYR A 321 4.44 -6.97 7.95
C TYR A 321 4.33 -5.43 7.99
N TYR A 322 4.33 -4.84 9.18
CA TYR A 322 4.31 -3.39 9.35
C TYR A 322 5.62 -2.72 8.96
N LEU A 323 6.74 -3.44 9.13
CA LEU A 323 8.07 -2.96 8.74
C LEU A 323 8.27 -3.05 7.22
N ASP A 324 7.75 -4.08 6.57
CA ASP A 324 7.74 -4.22 5.11
C ASP A 324 7.05 -3.01 4.46
N ASP A 325 5.82 -2.71 4.90
CA ASP A 325 5.07 -1.53 4.49
C ASP A 325 5.67 -0.21 5.02
N LEU A 326 6.71 -0.25 5.85
CA LEU A 326 7.27 0.91 6.54
C LEU A 326 6.21 1.75 7.25
N SER A 327 5.29 1.09 7.96
CA SER A 327 4.21 1.74 8.72
C SER A 327 4.75 2.55 9.89
N LEU A 328 4.11 3.69 10.18
CA LEU A 328 4.31 4.32 11.49
C LEU A 328 3.61 3.48 12.57
N VAL A 329 4.24 3.34 13.74
CA VAL A 329 3.65 2.59 14.86
C VAL A 329 3.36 3.53 16.03
N TYR A 330 2.08 3.55 16.43
CA TYR A 330 1.58 4.29 17.58
C TYR A 330 0.96 3.35 18.60
N LEU A 331 0.90 3.79 19.85
CA LEU A 331 0.14 3.10 20.88
C LEU A 331 -1.35 3.43 20.74
N PRO A 332 -2.26 2.46 20.95
CA PRO A 332 -3.68 2.69 20.77
C PRO A 332 -4.23 3.61 21.87
N GLU A 333 -4.88 4.69 21.47
CA GLU A 333 -5.63 5.59 22.34
C GLU A 333 -7.04 5.73 21.81
N SER A 334 -8.06 5.46 22.66
CA SER A 334 -9.45 5.50 22.23
C SER A 334 -10.40 5.73 23.40
N THR A 335 -11.63 6.11 23.08
CA THR A 335 -12.76 6.17 24.01
C THR A 335 -13.88 5.23 23.59
N ASP A 336 -14.68 4.76 24.57
CA ASP A 336 -15.86 3.95 24.27
C ASP A 336 -16.86 4.77 23.46
N LEU A 337 -17.48 4.12 22.45
CA LEU A 337 -18.42 4.78 21.55
C LEU A 337 -19.84 4.20 21.69
N GLU A 338 -20.74 4.98 22.26
CA GLU A 338 -22.15 4.64 22.36
C GLU A 338 -22.87 4.74 21.00
N LYS A 339 -23.97 3.97 20.83
CA LYS A 339 -24.74 3.91 19.57
C LYS A 339 -25.22 5.28 19.08
N ASP A 340 -25.70 6.11 19.97
CA ASP A 340 -26.19 7.45 19.61
C ASP A 340 -25.07 8.40 19.25
N GLN A 341 -23.87 8.21 19.81
CA GLN A 341 -22.68 8.98 19.45
C GLN A 341 -22.20 8.60 18.05
N LEU A 342 -22.16 7.30 17.71
CA LEU A 342 -21.83 6.82 16.38
C LEU A 342 -22.73 7.43 15.31
N LEU A 343 -24.05 7.39 15.54
CA LEU A 343 -25.04 7.98 14.63
C LEU A 343 -24.81 9.48 14.44
N ASN A 344 -24.60 10.22 15.53
CA ASN A 344 -24.37 11.66 15.44
C ASN A 344 -23.06 11.97 14.69
N LYS A 345 -21.99 11.20 14.90
CA LYS A 345 -20.74 11.34 14.13
C LYS A 345 -20.94 11.06 12.64
N SER A 346 -21.67 10.00 12.28
CA SER A 346 -22.00 9.70 10.88
C SER A 346 -22.79 10.83 10.21
N ILE A 347 -23.74 11.42 10.92
CA ILE A 347 -24.53 12.56 10.44
C ILE A 347 -23.66 13.80 10.32
N ASP A 348 -22.83 14.09 11.32
CA ASP A 348 -21.92 15.23 11.32
C ASP A 348 -20.97 15.18 10.12
N ASP A 349 -20.38 14.02 9.84
CA ASP A 349 -19.49 13.83 8.69
C ASP A 349 -20.20 13.99 7.35
N PHE A 350 -21.41 13.43 7.21
CA PHE A 350 -22.20 13.56 6.00
C PHE A 350 -22.54 15.02 5.67
N TYR A 351 -22.97 15.78 6.67
CA TYR A 351 -23.29 17.21 6.47
C TYR A 351 -22.06 18.09 6.26
N ARG A 352 -20.93 17.78 6.92
CA ARG A 352 -19.67 18.54 6.76
C ARG A 352 -18.94 18.22 5.47
N ALA A 353 -19.19 17.07 4.86
CA ALA A 353 -18.69 16.75 3.54
C ALA A 353 -19.25 17.70 2.47
N GLY A 354 -20.53 18.14 2.61
CA GLY A 354 -21.15 19.10 1.71
C GLY A 354 -20.99 20.58 2.14
N ASP A 355 -20.84 20.88 3.45
CA ASP A 355 -20.60 22.23 3.98
C ASP A 355 -19.86 22.14 5.32
N PRO A 356 -18.58 22.57 5.40
CA PRO A 356 -17.79 22.54 6.64
C PRO A 356 -18.41 23.36 7.81
N GLN A 357 -19.33 24.28 7.54
CA GLN A 357 -20.03 25.11 8.52
C GLN A 357 -21.44 24.60 8.85
N ALA A 358 -21.88 23.50 8.24
CA ALA A 358 -23.20 22.94 8.49
C ALA A 358 -23.38 22.51 9.96
N HIS A 359 -24.57 22.79 10.49
CA HIS A 359 -25.00 22.35 11.83
C HIS A 359 -26.07 21.27 11.69
N PRO A 360 -25.68 19.97 11.68
CA PRO A 360 -26.61 18.89 11.47
C PRO A 360 -27.59 18.74 12.62
N PRO A 361 -28.79 18.21 12.36
CA PRO A 361 -29.79 17.93 13.43
C PRO A 361 -29.29 16.74 14.28
N LYS A 362 -29.42 16.84 15.60
CA LYS A 362 -29.19 15.70 16.49
C LYS A 362 -30.25 14.63 16.28
N ALA A 363 -29.84 13.41 16.03
CA ALA A 363 -30.71 12.26 15.84
C ALA A 363 -30.46 11.19 16.92
N THR A 364 -31.46 10.36 17.17
CA THR A 364 -31.37 9.18 18.02
C THR A 364 -31.43 7.92 17.20
N ALA A 365 -30.78 6.83 17.66
CA ALA A 365 -30.71 5.56 16.96
C ALA A 365 -32.07 4.97 16.53
N ASP A 366 -33.16 5.31 17.23
CA ASP A 366 -34.51 4.83 16.90
C ASP A 366 -35.13 5.51 15.66
N THR A 367 -34.57 6.64 15.22
CA THR A 367 -35.11 7.43 14.11
C THR A 367 -34.87 6.75 12.74
N PHE A 368 -33.79 5.93 12.60
CA PHE A 368 -33.34 5.37 11.33
C PHE A 368 -33.40 3.83 11.24
N ARG A 369 -33.97 3.15 12.25
CA ARG A 369 -34.02 1.68 12.27
C ARG A 369 -35.28 1.14 11.60
N ARG A 370 -35.09 0.35 10.54
CA ARG A 370 -36.09 -0.61 10.03
C ARG A 370 -35.40 -1.89 9.61
N GLY A 371 -35.75 -3.02 10.22
CA GLY A 371 -35.31 -4.36 9.84
C GLY A 371 -35.65 -5.41 10.89
N PRO A 372 -35.92 -6.67 10.51
CA PRO A 372 -36.21 -7.77 11.43
C PRO A 372 -34.93 -8.28 12.13
N GLY A 373 -35.03 -8.79 13.33
CA GLY A 373 -34.02 -9.53 14.05
C GLY A 373 -33.03 -8.70 14.89
N PRO A 374 -32.48 -9.27 15.97
CA PRO A 374 -31.37 -8.72 16.72
C PRO A 374 -30.02 -8.94 15.94
N VAL A 375 -29.06 -8.04 16.11
CA VAL A 375 -27.66 -8.19 15.62
C VAL A 375 -26.73 -8.22 16.81
N GLN A 376 -25.59 -8.92 16.67
CA GLN A 376 -24.58 -9.00 17.73
C GLN A 376 -24.04 -7.61 18.09
N SER A 377 -23.75 -7.39 19.38
CA SER A 377 -23.21 -6.10 19.84
C SER A 377 -21.70 -6.10 19.67
N VAL A 378 -21.17 -5.06 19.03
CA VAL A 378 -19.73 -4.84 18.83
C VAL A 378 -19.25 -3.77 19.83
N ASP A 379 -18.09 -4.01 20.48
CA ASP A 379 -17.40 -3.05 21.35
C ASP A 379 -16.69 -1.99 20.48
N ARG A 380 -17.38 -0.89 20.22
CA ARG A 380 -16.92 0.17 19.33
C ARG A 380 -16.07 1.19 20.05
N ARG A 381 -15.00 1.59 19.39
CA ARG A 381 -14.05 2.57 19.86
C ARG A 381 -14.03 3.80 18.96
N ASP A 382 -13.82 4.94 19.57
CA ASP A 382 -13.50 6.20 18.92
C ASP A 382 -12.00 6.44 19.09
N PRO A 383 -11.17 6.13 18.05
CA PRO A 383 -9.72 6.21 18.17
C PRO A 383 -9.23 7.65 18.08
N VAL A 384 -8.13 7.94 18.75
CA VAL A 384 -7.30 9.09 18.44
C VAL A 384 -6.39 8.69 17.29
N LEU A 385 -6.54 9.33 16.13
CA LEU A 385 -5.76 9.03 14.92
C LEU A 385 -4.57 9.98 14.83
N HIS A 386 -3.50 9.44 14.32
CA HIS A 386 -2.26 10.15 14.05
C HIS A 386 -1.99 10.19 12.54
N GLU A 387 -0.83 10.69 12.13
CA GLU A 387 -0.46 10.80 10.74
C GLU A 387 -0.44 9.44 10.03
N GLY A 388 -1.12 9.38 8.90
CA GLY A 388 -1.26 8.19 8.05
C GLY A 388 -2.49 8.32 7.17
N GLN A 389 -2.34 8.06 5.86
CA GLN A 389 -3.50 8.05 4.94
C GLN A 389 -4.47 6.93 5.30
N VAL A 390 -3.93 5.76 5.64
CA VAL A 390 -4.65 4.60 6.15
C VAL A 390 -4.22 4.35 7.59
N ASN A 391 -5.16 3.98 8.44
CA ASN A 391 -4.89 3.65 9.83
C ASN A 391 -5.37 2.23 10.14
N GLY A 392 -4.54 1.44 10.82
CA GLY A 392 -4.84 0.09 11.29
C GLY A 392 -4.87 -0.02 12.81
N TRP A 393 -5.64 -0.96 13.34
CA TRP A 393 -5.87 -1.15 14.77
C TRP A 393 -5.62 -2.58 15.20
N LEU A 394 -4.49 -2.82 15.83
CA LEU A 394 -4.14 -4.10 16.46
C LEU A 394 -4.21 -3.97 17.98
N ALA A 395 -5.41 -3.80 18.52
CA ALA A 395 -5.71 -3.70 19.95
C ALA A 395 -7.14 -4.14 20.24
N ASP A 396 -7.52 -4.20 21.51
CA ASP A 396 -8.89 -4.54 21.91
C ASP A 396 -9.92 -3.51 21.38
N GLY A 397 -11.16 -3.97 21.22
CA GLY A 397 -12.25 -3.20 20.63
C GLY A 397 -12.18 -3.06 19.12
N VAL A 398 -13.19 -2.44 18.55
CA VAL A 398 -13.35 -2.23 17.10
C VAL A 398 -13.48 -0.74 16.84
N PRO A 399 -12.45 -0.12 16.23
CA PRO A 399 -12.45 1.31 15.97
C PRO A 399 -13.39 1.67 14.82
N ILE A 400 -13.83 2.91 14.79
CA ILE A 400 -14.45 3.51 13.59
C ILE A 400 -13.37 4.20 12.75
N ASP A 401 -13.57 4.27 11.43
CA ASP A 401 -12.67 4.95 10.47
C ASP A 401 -11.26 4.36 10.34
N VAL A 402 -11.05 3.16 10.87
CA VAL A 402 -9.76 2.46 10.91
C VAL A 402 -10.02 0.99 10.62
N PHE A 403 -9.19 0.32 9.86
CA PHE A 403 -9.35 -1.12 9.67
C PHE A 403 -8.94 -1.90 10.93
N LYS A 404 -9.68 -2.95 11.24
CA LYS A 404 -9.36 -3.87 12.34
C LYS A 404 -8.38 -4.92 11.86
N ALA A 405 -7.12 -4.74 12.19
CA ALA A 405 -6.08 -5.73 11.91
C ALA A 405 -6.37 -7.07 12.62
N VAL A 406 -6.21 -8.15 11.89
CA VAL A 406 -6.33 -9.53 12.36
C VAL A 406 -5.01 -10.23 12.00
N PRO A 407 -4.23 -10.73 12.98
CA PRO A 407 -2.89 -11.26 12.71
C PRO A 407 -2.83 -12.33 11.62
N GLU A 408 -3.82 -13.20 11.56
CA GLU A 408 -3.92 -14.29 10.58
C GLU A 408 -3.97 -13.78 9.13
N ALA A 409 -4.51 -12.56 8.89
CA ALA A 409 -4.64 -11.96 7.56
C ALA A 409 -3.29 -11.84 6.82
N TYR A 410 -2.24 -11.52 7.55
CA TYR A 410 -0.91 -11.30 6.99
C TYR A 410 -0.23 -12.60 6.55
N GLU A 411 -0.44 -13.70 7.29
CA GLU A 411 0.03 -15.02 6.86
C GLU A 411 -0.81 -15.55 5.70
N ASN A 412 -2.14 -15.36 5.75
CA ASN A 412 -3.03 -15.79 4.68
C ASN A 412 -2.65 -15.18 3.33
N LYS A 413 -2.19 -13.90 3.32
CA LYS A 413 -1.77 -13.20 2.10
C LYS A 413 -0.73 -13.99 1.29
N PHE A 414 0.22 -14.65 1.95
CA PHE A 414 1.28 -15.40 1.28
C PHE A 414 0.78 -16.70 0.62
N GLU A 415 -0.28 -17.30 1.12
CA GLU A 415 -0.88 -18.49 0.50
C GLU A 415 -1.42 -18.12 -0.90
N TYR A 416 -2.07 -16.97 -1.03
CA TYR A 416 -2.59 -16.49 -2.31
C TYR A 416 -1.49 -15.99 -3.27
N LEU A 417 -0.40 -15.41 -2.78
CA LEU A 417 0.73 -14.99 -3.64
C LEU A 417 1.39 -16.17 -4.35
N ASN A 418 1.40 -17.34 -3.71
CA ASN A 418 1.98 -18.56 -4.27
C ASN A 418 1.02 -19.32 -5.21
N ASP A 419 -0.28 -19.09 -5.10
CA ASP A 419 -1.32 -19.78 -5.85
C ASP A 419 -1.86 -18.97 -7.05
N SER A 420 -1.32 -17.75 -7.28
CA SER A 420 -1.72 -16.92 -8.42
C SER A 420 -1.31 -17.60 -9.74
N ASP A 421 -2.21 -18.44 -10.28
CA ASP A 421 -2.23 -18.78 -11.69
C ASP A 421 -2.40 -17.48 -12.50
N ASP A 422 -1.78 -17.38 -13.69
CA ASP A 422 -1.95 -16.31 -14.67
C ASP A 422 -3.43 -16.26 -15.22
N GLY A 423 -4.42 -16.38 -14.33
CA GLY A 423 -5.85 -16.45 -14.64
C GLY A 423 -6.57 -15.11 -14.49
N ASP A 424 -7.79 -15.09 -14.98
CA ASP A 424 -8.71 -13.97 -14.79
C ASP A 424 -9.12 -13.86 -13.32
N ILE A 425 -9.35 -12.64 -12.81
CA ILE A 425 -9.81 -12.38 -11.43
C ILE A 425 -11.21 -12.96 -11.25
N ASP A 426 -11.39 -13.89 -10.32
CA ASP A 426 -12.68 -14.52 -10.03
C ASP A 426 -13.50 -13.68 -9.05
N VAL A 427 -14.60 -13.10 -9.53
CA VAL A 427 -15.54 -12.30 -8.76
C VAL A 427 -16.86 -13.05 -8.60
N THR A 428 -17.20 -13.45 -7.38
CA THR A 428 -18.46 -14.14 -7.09
C THR A 428 -19.46 -13.22 -6.37
N LEU A 429 -20.61 -12.99 -6.99
CA LEU A 429 -21.72 -12.23 -6.43
C LEU A 429 -22.78 -13.18 -5.87
N ILE A 430 -23.25 -12.91 -4.65
CA ILE A 430 -24.27 -13.72 -3.97
C ILE A 430 -25.44 -12.83 -3.58
N LEU A 431 -26.62 -13.08 -4.18
CA LEU A 431 -27.87 -12.45 -3.79
C LEU A 431 -28.73 -13.42 -2.96
N ASN A 432 -28.83 -13.16 -1.67
CA ASN A 432 -29.69 -13.94 -0.77
C ASN A 432 -30.84 -13.11 -0.16
N ASP A 433 -31.18 -11.96 -0.75
CA ASP A 433 -32.33 -11.14 -0.38
C ASP A 433 -32.99 -10.47 -1.58
N GLU A 434 -34.27 -10.80 -1.82
CA GLU A 434 -35.07 -10.24 -2.91
C GLU A 434 -35.33 -8.71 -2.75
N GLU A 435 -35.22 -8.14 -1.55
CA GLU A 435 -35.37 -6.71 -1.33
C GLU A 435 -34.16 -5.88 -1.79
N MET A 436 -33.04 -6.54 -2.15
CA MET A 436 -31.78 -5.92 -2.57
C MET A 436 -31.42 -6.20 -4.05
N VAL A 437 -32.39 -6.61 -4.87
CA VAL A 437 -32.19 -6.94 -6.29
C VAL A 437 -31.61 -5.75 -7.07
N ASP A 438 -32.09 -4.53 -6.83
CA ASP A 438 -31.59 -3.33 -7.53
C ASP A 438 -30.08 -3.13 -7.29
N GLU A 439 -29.58 -3.38 -6.07
CA GLU A 439 -28.14 -3.30 -5.76
C GLU A 439 -27.35 -4.38 -6.52
N HIS A 440 -27.87 -5.59 -6.56
CA HIS A 440 -27.24 -6.70 -7.22
C HIS A 440 -27.07 -6.46 -8.73
N GLU A 441 -28.12 -5.96 -9.40
CA GLU A 441 -28.09 -5.64 -10.82
C GLU A 441 -27.05 -4.54 -11.13
N GLU A 442 -27.03 -3.44 -10.35
CA GLU A 442 -26.08 -2.34 -10.50
C GLU A 442 -24.62 -2.78 -10.24
N VAL A 443 -24.39 -3.64 -9.24
CA VAL A 443 -23.05 -4.16 -8.92
C VAL A 443 -22.58 -5.14 -9.98
N ALA A 444 -23.45 -6.04 -10.46
CA ALA A 444 -23.10 -6.98 -11.51
C ALA A 444 -22.71 -6.25 -12.81
N GLU A 445 -23.48 -5.22 -13.20
CA GLU A 445 -23.20 -4.40 -14.39
C GLU A 445 -21.78 -3.76 -14.30
N ILE A 446 -21.37 -3.24 -13.13
CA ILE A 446 -20.04 -2.66 -12.95
C ILE A 446 -18.92 -3.69 -13.17
N TYR A 447 -19.07 -4.90 -12.61
CA TYR A 447 -18.06 -5.94 -12.81
C TYR A 447 -18.03 -6.44 -14.25
N GLU A 448 -19.20 -6.59 -14.89
CA GLU A 448 -19.30 -7.01 -16.29
C GLU A 448 -18.71 -5.98 -17.26
N GLU A 449 -18.97 -4.67 -17.05
CA GLU A 449 -18.36 -3.59 -17.85
C GLU A 449 -16.81 -3.63 -17.73
N ARG A 450 -16.29 -3.83 -16.52
CA ARG A 450 -14.85 -3.85 -16.30
C ARG A 450 -14.19 -5.14 -16.82
N ALA A 451 -14.92 -6.23 -16.92
CA ALA A 451 -14.45 -7.47 -17.53
C ALA A 451 -14.18 -7.34 -19.05
N GLU A 452 -14.70 -6.29 -19.72
CA GLU A 452 -14.33 -5.98 -21.11
C GLU A 452 -12.91 -5.40 -21.22
N GLU A 453 -12.37 -4.81 -20.14
CA GLU A 453 -11.07 -4.13 -20.12
C GLU A 453 -10.00 -4.87 -19.29
N LEU A 454 -10.42 -5.62 -18.28
CA LEU A 454 -9.55 -6.40 -17.39
C LEU A 454 -9.94 -7.88 -17.46
N PRO A 455 -8.99 -8.81 -17.20
CA PRO A 455 -9.28 -10.24 -17.12
C PRO A 455 -10.07 -10.56 -15.83
N ILE A 456 -11.38 -10.33 -15.84
CA ILE A 456 -12.29 -10.58 -14.71
C ILE A 456 -13.37 -11.58 -15.17
N ASP A 457 -13.54 -12.67 -14.43
CA ASP A 457 -14.63 -13.63 -14.60
C ASP A 457 -15.67 -13.43 -13.49
N VAL A 458 -16.92 -13.18 -13.86
CA VAL A 458 -18.00 -12.85 -12.94
C VAL A 458 -19.01 -14.00 -12.84
N THR A 459 -19.14 -14.57 -11.65
CA THR A 459 -20.14 -15.61 -11.35
C THR A 459 -21.22 -15.06 -10.43
N VAL A 460 -22.49 -15.29 -10.77
CA VAL A 460 -23.64 -14.83 -10.00
C VAL A 460 -24.41 -16.01 -9.41
N HIS A 461 -24.64 -15.96 -8.09
CA HIS A 461 -25.46 -16.93 -7.37
C HIS A 461 -26.64 -16.25 -6.70
N GLU A 462 -27.81 -16.90 -6.77
CA GLU A 462 -29.03 -16.41 -6.13
C GLU A 462 -29.63 -17.48 -5.22
N HIS A 463 -30.20 -17.06 -4.10
CA HIS A 463 -31.00 -17.90 -3.20
C HIS A 463 -30.30 -19.17 -2.70
N LEU A 464 -29.02 -19.07 -2.31
CA LEU A 464 -28.22 -20.18 -1.84
C LEU A 464 -28.76 -20.76 -0.52
N THR A 465 -28.71 -22.08 -0.41
CA THR A 465 -28.84 -22.80 0.88
C THR A 465 -27.56 -22.70 1.69
N LYS A 466 -27.60 -23.08 2.98
CA LYS A 466 -26.40 -23.10 3.84
C LYS A 466 -25.26 -23.94 3.28
N ALA A 467 -25.59 -25.08 2.69
CA ALA A 467 -24.58 -25.99 2.13
C ALA A 467 -23.94 -25.41 0.85
N GLU A 468 -24.73 -24.73 0.02
CA GLU A 468 -24.22 -24.06 -1.17
C GLU A 468 -23.38 -22.82 -0.83
N LEU A 469 -23.84 -22.00 0.12
CA LEU A 469 -23.05 -20.86 0.59
C LEU A 469 -21.74 -21.30 1.25
N ALA A 470 -21.77 -22.36 2.07
CA ALA A 470 -20.55 -22.92 2.65
C ALA A 470 -19.57 -23.37 1.56
N ALA A 471 -20.05 -24.10 0.55
CA ALA A 471 -19.24 -24.56 -0.57
C ALA A 471 -18.60 -23.41 -1.37
N VAL A 472 -19.30 -22.28 -1.55
CA VAL A 472 -18.72 -21.07 -2.17
C VAL A 472 -17.61 -20.50 -1.28
N LEU A 473 -17.85 -20.34 0.02
CA LEU A 473 -16.87 -19.75 0.93
C LEU A 473 -15.64 -20.65 1.18
N GLU A 474 -15.76 -21.96 0.98
CA GLU A 474 -14.68 -22.95 1.06
C GLU A 474 -13.96 -23.18 -0.30
N SER A 475 -14.48 -22.59 -1.40
CA SER A 475 -13.87 -22.63 -2.73
C SER A 475 -12.95 -21.42 -2.95
N SER A 476 -11.96 -21.59 -3.83
CA SER A 476 -11.04 -20.50 -4.18
C SER A 476 -11.77 -19.41 -4.98
N HIS A 477 -11.76 -18.19 -4.47
CA HIS A 477 -12.27 -16.98 -5.11
C HIS A 477 -11.40 -15.79 -4.71
N ASP A 478 -11.11 -14.93 -5.68
CA ASP A 478 -10.38 -13.68 -5.41
C ASP A 478 -11.27 -12.70 -4.65
N PHE A 479 -12.55 -12.62 -5.03
CA PHE A 479 -13.50 -11.72 -4.37
C PHE A 479 -14.91 -12.29 -4.29
N VAL A 480 -15.49 -12.25 -3.08
CA VAL A 480 -16.89 -12.61 -2.84
C VAL A 480 -17.67 -11.41 -2.32
N HIS A 481 -18.70 -10.99 -3.04
CA HIS A 481 -19.65 -9.96 -2.59
C HIS A 481 -20.99 -10.59 -2.21
N TYR A 482 -21.25 -10.71 -0.91
CA TYR A 482 -22.51 -11.20 -0.37
C TYR A 482 -23.48 -10.04 -0.13
N ILE A 483 -24.63 -10.07 -0.79
CA ILE A 483 -25.74 -9.10 -0.69
C ILE A 483 -26.91 -9.79 -0.01
N GLY A 484 -27.21 -9.41 1.24
CA GLY A 484 -28.27 -10.07 2.00
C GLY A 484 -28.38 -9.64 3.45
N HIS A 485 -28.84 -10.54 4.31
CA HIS A 485 -28.96 -10.30 5.74
C HIS A 485 -27.98 -11.15 6.56
N CYS A 486 -27.54 -10.62 7.70
CA CYS A 486 -26.86 -11.34 8.75
C CYS A 486 -27.65 -11.22 10.05
N GLU A 487 -27.89 -12.34 10.72
CA GLU A 487 -28.55 -12.43 12.03
C GLU A 487 -27.53 -12.85 13.11
N GLU A 488 -27.96 -12.96 14.37
CA GLU A 488 -27.05 -13.35 15.46
C GLU A 488 -26.38 -14.72 15.26
N ASP A 489 -26.99 -15.60 14.49
CA ASP A 489 -26.56 -16.97 14.20
C ASP A 489 -26.00 -17.17 12.78
N GLY A 490 -25.69 -16.08 12.05
CA GLY A 490 -24.93 -16.11 10.80
C GLY A 490 -25.60 -15.47 9.58
N LEU A 491 -25.01 -15.71 8.43
CA LEU A 491 -25.46 -15.21 7.12
C LEU A 491 -26.74 -15.92 6.67
N ARG A 492 -27.73 -15.15 6.24
CA ARG A 492 -29.04 -15.71 5.84
C ARG A 492 -28.93 -16.50 4.55
N CYS A 493 -29.54 -17.71 4.57
CA CYS A 493 -29.71 -18.59 3.44
C CYS A 493 -31.17 -19.00 3.32
N THR A 494 -31.56 -19.62 2.19
CA THR A 494 -32.94 -20.04 1.94
C THR A 494 -33.47 -21.05 2.95
N ASN A 495 -32.60 -21.83 3.61
CA ASN A 495 -32.95 -22.88 4.57
C ASN A 495 -32.42 -22.62 6.01
N GLY A 496 -32.15 -21.37 6.36
CA GLY A 496 -31.67 -20.93 7.69
C GLY A 496 -30.39 -20.12 7.59
N ASN A 497 -29.67 -19.89 8.68
CA ASN A 497 -28.47 -19.06 8.72
C ASN A 497 -27.19 -19.89 8.77
N LEU A 498 -26.16 -19.47 8.07
CA LEU A 498 -24.81 -20.08 8.08
C LEU A 498 -23.89 -19.26 8.97
N ALA A 499 -23.46 -19.82 10.10
CA ALA A 499 -22.39 -19.25 10.90
C ALA A 499 -21.03 -19.61 10.27
N VAL A 500 -20.25 -18.61 9.91
CA VAL A 500 -18.91 -18.80 9.32
C VAL A 500 -17.98 -19.60 10.24
N SER A 501 -18.15 -19.46 11.56
CA SER A 501 -17.39 -20.25 12.55
C SER A 501 -17.54 -21.77 12.36
N THR A 502 -18.57 -22.26 11.62
CA THR A 502 -18.79 -23.68 11.35
C THR A 502 -18.08 -24.21 10.11
N LEU A 503 -17.54 -23.35 9.26
CA LEU A 503 -16.70 -23.76 8.12
C LEU A 503 -15.41 -24.43 8.63
N GLU A 504 -14.80 -25.29 7.84
CA GLU A 504 -13.48 -25.82 8.16
C GLU A 504 -12.41 -24.77 7.90
N ASP A 505 -12.40 -24.16 6.72
CA ASP A 505 -11.53 -23.08 6.27
C ASP A 505 -12.29 -22.11 5.35
N SER A 506 -11.60 -21.10 4.83
CA SER A 506 -12.10 -20.19 3.79
C SER A 506 -11.00 -20.02 2.75
N SER A 507 -11.33 -20.26 1.49
CA SER A 507 -10.44 -20.01 0.35
C SER A 507 -10.83 -18.74 -0.42
N VAL A 508 -11.63 -17.87 0.18
CA VAL A 508 -11.97 -16.55 -0.35
C VAL A 508 -10.89 -15.56 0.06
N GLN A 509 -10.17 -14.99 -0.91
CA GLN A 509 -9.10 -14.02 -0.61
C GLN A 509 -9.68 -12.74 0.00
N THR A 510 -10.63 -12.11 -0.68
CA THR A 510 -11.24 -10.84 -0.26
C THR A 510 -12.76 -10.93 -0.27
N PHE A 511 -13.45 -10.25 0.63
CA PHE A 511 -14.90 -10.29 0.67
C PHE A 511 -15.54 -8.95 1.01
N PHE A 512 -16.81 -8.78 0.60
CA PHE A 512 -17.71 -7.78 1.13
C PHE A 512 -19.01 -8.44 1.62
N LEU A 513 -19.20 -8.46 2.94
CA LEU A 513 -20.45 -8.89 3.55
C LEU A 513 -21.38 -7.68 3.73
N ASN A 514 -22.06 -7.28 2.66
CA ASN A 514 -23.05 -6.20 2.67
C ASN A 514 -24.36 -6.67 3.33
N ALA A 515 -24.26 -6.98 4.61
CA ALA A 515 -25.30 -7.59 5.44
C ALA A 515 -25.24 -7.03 6.86
N CYS A 516 -26.38 -6.64 7.39
CA CYS A 516 -26.49 -5.97 8.70
C CYS A 516 -25.82 -6.76 9.84
N GLY A 517 -24.79 -6.18 10.51
CA GLY A 517 -24.15 -6.80 11.68
C GLY A 517 -23.21 -7.96 11.36
N SER A 518 -22.63 -7.98 10.16
CA SER A 518 -21.75 -9.05 9.65
C SER A 518 -20.33 -9.04 10.22
N TYR A 519 -20.00 -8.14 11.15
CA TYR A 519 -18.63 -7.98 11.66
C TYR A 519 -17.99 -9.29 12.15
N TYR A 520 -18.69 -10.08 12.96
CA TYR A 520 -18.11 -11.31 13.52
C TYR A 520 -17.93 -12.40 12.46
N GLU A 521 -18.87 -12.50 11.52
CA GLU A 521 -18.77 -13.44 10.39
C GLU A 521 -17.57 -13.10 9.48
N GLY A 522 -17.35 -11.80 9.17
CA GLY A 522 -16.19 -11.37 8.41
C GLY A 522 -14.88 -11.58 9.14
N ARG A 523 -14.81 -11.28 10.45
CA ARG A 523 -13.62 -11.58 11.26
C ARG A 523 -13.30 -13.09 11.26
N ASP A 524 -14.33 -13.93 11.33
CA ASP A 524 -14.15 -15.38 11.34
C ASP A 524 -13.74 -15.90 9.95
N LEU A 525 -14.14 -15.24 8.84
CA LEU A 525 -13.59 -15.54 7.50
C LEU A 525 -12.08 -15.27 7.46
N VAL A 526 -11.63 -14.12 7.95
CA VAL A 526 -10.19 -13.82 8.01
C VAL A 526 -9.42 -14.84 8.82
N LYS A 527 -9.94 -15.26 9.99
CA LYS A 527 -9.31 -16.29 10.81
C LYS A 527 -9.28 -17.67 10.16
N LYS A 528 -10.06 -17.88 9.10
CA LYS A 528 -10.18 -19.15 8.39
C LYS A 528 -9.48 -19.18 7.03
N GLY A 529 -8.81 -18.09 6.63
CA GLY A 529 -8.01 -18.06 5.41
C GLY A 529 -8.16 -16.80 4.57
N SER A 530 -9.19 -15.98 4.76
CA SER A 530 -9.32 -14.72 4.01
C SER A 530 -8.27 -13.69 4.42
N VAL A 531 -7.90 -12.79 3.49
CA VAL A 531 -6.94 -11.70 3.76
C VAL A 531 -7.64 -10.48 4.34
N ALA A 532 -8.71 -10.03 3.71
CA ALA A 532 -9.42 -8.83 4.14
C ALA A 532 -10.89 -8.84 3.72
N GLY A 533 -11.70 -8.05 4.42
CA GLY A 533 -13.09 -7.85 4.00
C GLY A 533 -13.76 -6.64 4.59
N ALA A 534 -14.77 -6.14 3.86
CA ALA A 534 -15.67 -5.11 4.33
C ALA A 534 -16.90 -5.72 5.02
N VAL A 535 -17.30 -5.13 6.14
CA VAL A 535 -18.39 -5.62 7.01
C VAL A 535 -19.22 -4.47 7.58
N THR A 536 -20.34 -4.79 8.21
CA THR A 536 -21.16 -3.78 8.90
C THR A 536 -21.29 -4.05 10.41
N PHE A 537 -21.41 -2.99 11.20
CA PHE A 537 -21.61 -3.10 12.65
C PHE A 537 -23.09 -3.22 13.06
N THR A 538 -23.97 -2.52 12.34
CA THR A 538 -25.37 -2.40 12.72
C THR A 538 -26.28 -2.54 11.50
N LYS A 539 -27.57 -2.31 11.70
CA LYS A 539 -28.55 -2.33 10.61
C LYS A 539 -28.44 -1.07 9.76
N VAL A 540 -28.15 -1.25 8.49
CA VAL A 540 -28.10 -0.19 7.48
C VAL A 540 -29.40 -0.23 6.64
N LEU A 541 -29.82 0.91 6.09
CA LEU A 541 -30.98 0.96 5.18
C LEU A 541 -30.60 0.42 3.81
N ASN A 542 -31.40 -0.48 3.21
CA ASN A 542 -31.11 -1.15 1.92
C ASN A 542 -30.65 -0.17 0.82
N LYS A 543 -31.33 0.98 0.65
CA LYS A 543 -30.93 1.98 -0.36
C LYS A 543 -29.57 2.65 -0.12
N GLN A 544 -29.10 2.67 1.11
CA GLN A 544 -27.77 3.19 1.44
C GLN A 544 -26.72 2.11 1.25
N ALA A 545 -27.05 0.86 1.56
CA ALA A 545 -26.21 -0.29 1.34
C ALA A 545 -25.88 -0.46 -0.18
N ALA A 546 -26.90 -0.35 -1.05
CA ALA A 546 -26.71 -0.38 -2.50
C ALA A 546 -25.71 0.65 -3.00
N LYS A 547 -25.84 1.91 -2.55
CA LYS A 547 -24.90 2.98 -2.93
C LYS A 547 -23.47 2.72 -2.51
N VAL A 548 -23.25 2.14 -1.31
CA VAL A 548 -21.93 1.76 -0.85
C VAL A 548 -21.40 0.59 -1.67
N GLY A 549 -22.21 -0.44 -1.90
CA GLY A 549 -21.85 -1.62 -2.67
C GLY A 549 -21.32 -1.27 -4.06
N VAL A 550 -22.08 -0.48 -4.80
CA VAL A 550 -21.73 0.00 -6.15
C VAL A 550 -20.43 0.81 -6.14
N ALA A 551 -20.31 1.82 -5.28
CA ALA A 551 -19.11 2.66 -5.22
C ALA A 551 -17.88 1.86 -4.76
N PHE A 552 -18.06 0.96 -3.80
CA PHE A 552 -16.98 0.11 -3.28
C PHE A 552 -16.46 -0.85 -4.35
N ALA A 553 -17.34 -1.55 -5.04
CA ALA A 553 -16.97 -2.44 -6.15
C ALA A 553 -16.13 -1.70 -7.19
N ARG A 554 -16.59 -0.53 -7.63
CA ARG A 554 -15.91 0.29 -8.63
C ARG A 554 -14.52 0.75 -8.18
N LEU A 555 -14.35 1.11 -6.90
CA LEU A 555 -13.06 1.51 -6.36
C LEU A 555 -12.08 0.34 -6.27
N LEU A 556 -12.54 -0.85 -5.82
CA LEU A 556 -11.70 -2.05 -5.73
C LEU A 556 -11.12 -2.46 -7.09
N ILE A 557 -11.96 -2.54 -8.12
CA ILE A 557 -11.51 -2.93 -9.47
C ILE A 557 -10.62 -1.86 -10.13
N ASN A 558 -10.58 -0.63 -9.59
CA ASN A 558 -9.65 0.42 -10.00
C ASN A 558 -8.38 0.48 -9.12
N GLY A 559 -8.08 -0.57 -8.34
CA GLY A 559 -6.81 -0.75 -7.63
C GLY A 559 -6.70 -0.01 -6.30
N PHE A 560 -7.81 0.52 -5.75
CA PHE A 560 -7.80 1.06 -4.39
C PHE A 560 -7.72 -0.07 -3.36
N SER A 561 -6.99 0.13 -2.27
CA SER A 561 -7.00 -0.79 -1.15
C SER A 561 -8.40 -0.88 -0.55
N ILE A 562 -8.69 -2.01 0.11
CA ILE A 562 -10.02 -2.28 0.67
C ILE A 562 -10.45 -1.20 1.68
N ASP A 563 -9.53 -0.66 2.50
CA ASP A 563 -9.84 0.43 3.44
C ASP A 563 -10.17 1.74 2.71
N LEU A 564 -9.36 2.13 1.73
CA LEU A 564 -9.61 3.35 0.95
C LEU A 564 -10.89 3.24 0.12
N ALA A 565 -11.12 2.09 -0.52
CA ALA A 565 -12.35 1.84 -1.27
C ALA A 565 -13.59 1.99 -0.40
N LEU A 566 -13.59 1.37 0.80
CA LEU A 566 -14.70 1.50 1.73
C LEU A 566 -14.84 2.93 2.27
N ARG A 567 -13.74 3.60 2.59
CA ARG A 567 -13.73 4.96 3.12
C ARG A 567 -14.32 5.96 2.13
N PHE A 568 -14.01 5.83 0.85
CA PHE A 568 -14.58 6.71 -0.20
C PHE A 568 -16.03 6.33 -0.51
N ALA A 569 -16.36 5.04 -0.64
CA ALA A 569 -17.70 4.58 -0.92
C ALA A 569 -18.72 5.07 0.13
N ARG A 570 -18.38 4.99 1.41
CA ARG A 570 -19.28 5.38 2.50
C ARG A 570 -19.52 6.88 2.66
N ARG A 571 -18.72 7.75 1.99
CA ARG A 571 -18.98 9.21 1.95
C ARG A 571 -20.32 9.53 1.30
N ARG A 572 -20.83 8.67 0.42
CA ARG A 572 -22.12 8.84 -0.26
C ARG A 572 -23.34 8.57 0.63
N ILE A 573 -23.15 8.18 1.89
CA ILE A 573 -24.26 7.82 2.78
C ILE A 573 -24.15 8.44 4.17
N MET A 574 -25.33 8.72 4.75
CA MET A 574 -25.46 9.35 6.09
C MET A 574 -25.01 8.42 7.26
N MET A 575 -24.97 7.10 7.06
CA MET A 575 -24.58 6.11 8.07
C MET A 575 -23.25 5.41 7.73
N GLY A 576 -22.33 6.11 7.10
CA GLY A 576 -21.07 5.54 6.61
C GLY A 576 -20.17 4.92 7.67
N LYS A 577 -20.23 5.40 8.92
CA LYS A 577 -19.43 4.86 10.05
C LYS A 577 -19.91 3.51 10.60
N ASP A 578 -20.99 2.97 10.06
CA ASP A 578 -21.45 1.60 10.37
C ASP A 578 -20.69 0.51 9.57
N TYR A 579 -19.88 0.90 8.62
CA TYR A 579 -19.03 0.01 7.84
C TYR A 579 -17.59 0.00 8.37
N ALA A 580 -16.96 -1.17 8.35
CA ALA A 580 -15.58 -1.37 8.75
C ALA A 580 -14.86 -2.37 7.85
N VAL A 581 -13.53 -2.31 7.84
CA VAL A 581 -12.66 -3.33 7.26
C VAL A 581 -12.08 -4.20 8.37
N VAL A 582 -12.02 -5.50 8.13
CA VAL A 582 -11.37 -6.51 8.98
C VAL A 582 -10.30 -7.24 8.18
N GLY A 583 -9.17 -7.55 8.81
CA GLY A 583 -8.00 -8.17 8.16
C GLY A 583 -6.94 -7.13 7.79
N ASP A 584 -6.27 -7.32 6.67
CA ASP A 584 -5.28 -6.39 6.10
C ASP A 584 -5.99 -5.31 5.28
N GLY A 585 -6.15 -4.12 5.85
CA GLY A 585 -6.84 -3.00 5.18
C GLY A 585 -6.06 -2.41 3.99
N THR A 586 -4.78 -2.73 3.83
CA THR A 586 -3.95 -2.29 2.71
C THR A 586 -4.08 -3.18 1.49
N HIS A 587 -4.70 -4.36 1.65
CA HIS A 587 -4.88 -5.33 0.57
C HIS A 587 -5.61 -4.72 -0.64
N VAL A 588 -5.13 -5.05 -1.84
CA VAL A 588 -5.70 -4.64 -3.14
C VAL A 588 -6.14 -5.87 -3.93
N LEU A 589 -7.29 -5.78 -4.59
CA LEU A 589 -7.82 -6.87 -5.41
C LEU A 589 -7.13 -6.95 -6.77
N THR A 590 -6.86 -5.80 -7.38
CA THR A 590 -6.28 -5.71 -8.72
C THR A 590 -4.93 -5.02 -8.66
N GLN A 591 -3.87 -5.70 -9.13
CA GLN A 591 -2.59 -5.06 -9.37
C GLN A 591 -2.56 -4.56 -10.82
N THR A 592 -2.77 -3.28 -11.02
CA THR A 592 -2.53 -2.66 -12.33
C THR A 592 -1.02 -2.41 -12.46
N GLU A 593 -0.35 -3.13 -13.35
CA GLU A 593 1.12 -3.10 -13.52
C GLU A 593 1.72 -1.69 -13.74
N ASN A 594 0.93 -0.69 -14.10
CA ASN A 594 1.41 0.64 -14.48
C ASN A 594 0.54 1.83 -14.03
N ARG A 595 -0.55 1.61 -13.30
CA ARG A 595 -1.44 2.69 -12.85
C ARG A 595 -1.68 2.57 -11.34
N TYR A 596 -1.08 3.46 -10.57
CA TYR A 596 -1.47 3.63 -9.17
C TYR A 596 -2.81 4.34 -9.08
N PRO A 597 -3.68 3.96 -8.12
CA PRO A 597 -4.96 4.64 -7.94
C PRO A 597 -4.73 6.13 -7.63
N ILE A 598 -5.41 6.98 -8.39
CA ILE A 598 -5.34 8.43 -8.25
C ILE A 598 -6.67 8.92 -7.71
N PHE A 599 -6.62 9.77 -6.71
CA PHE A 599 -7.76 10.52 -6.20
C PHE A 599 -7.64 11.99 -6.61
N LEU A 600 -8.71 12.55 -7.13
CA LEU A 600 -8.75 13.92 -7.64
C LEU A 600 -9.63 14.79 -6.73
N THR A 601 -9.18 16.01 -6.45
CA THR A 601 -10.01 17.05 -5.82
C THR A 601 -10.03 18.26 -6.73
N ILE A 602 -11.21 18.80 -6.99
CA ILE A 602 -11.41 19.97 -7.86
C ILE A 602 -12.08 21.08 -7.06
N ASP A 603 -11.48 22.25 -7.09
CA ASP A 603 -12.03 23.47 -6.52
C ASP A 603 -12.19 24.54 -7.60
N GLN A 604 -13.38 25.14 -7.74
CA GLN A 604 -13.61 26.21 -8.67
C GLN A 604 -13.14 27.56 -8.10
N ARG A 605 -12.36 28.30 -8.88
CA ARG A 605 -11.83 29.61 -8.50
C ARG A 605 -12.74 30.75 -8.95
N ASP A 606 -12.64 31.91 -8.28
CA ASP A 606 -13.36 33.13 -8.62
C ASP A 606 -13.02 33.67 -10.03
N ASP A 607 -11.86 33.33 -10.59
CA ASP A 607 -11.41 33.75 -11.90
C ASP A 607 -11.89 32.86 -13.07
N GLY A 608 -12.73 31.86 -12.76
CA GLY A 608 -13.28 30.90 -13.71
C GLY A 608 -12.33 29.79 -14.12
N LYS A 609 -11.20 29.62 -13.40
CA LYS A 609 -10.31 28.47 -13.49
C LYS A 609 -10.64 27.46 -12.41
N PHE A 610 -9.98 26.32 -12.50
CA PHE A 610 -10.10 25.24 -11.54
C PHE A 610 -8.73 24.90 -10.95
N ASP A 611 -8.67 24.72 -9.64
CA ASP A 611 -7.54 24.10 -8.97
C ASP A 611 -7.83 22.60 -8.88
N LEU A 612 -6.96 21.80 -9.52
CA LEU A 612 -6.97 20.36 -9.50
C LEU A 612 -5.86 19.88 -8.57
N ILE A 613 -6.22 19.10 -7.55
CA ILE A 613 -5.28 18.44 -6.67
C ILE A 613 -5.30 16.95 -7.04
N THR A 614 -4.14 16.39 -7.35
CA THR A 614 -3.99 14.96 -7.63
C THR A 614 -3.22 14.29 -6.51
N GLU A 615 -3.75 13.17 -6.02
CA GLU A 615 -3.15 12.38 -4.95
C GLU A 615 -3.01 10.94 -5.42
N HIS A 616 -1.77 10.45 -5.54
CA HIS A 616 -1.50 9.04 -5.76
C HIS A 616 -1.63 8.28 -4.45
N ARG A 617 -2.40 7.19 -4.43
CA ARG A 617 -2.76 6.45 -3.23
C ARG A 617 -2.47 4.95 -3.33
N PRO A 618 -1.23 4.55 -3.62
CA PRO A 618 -0.87 3.13 -3.57
C PRO A 618 -0.90 2.62 -2.13
N ALA A 619 -1.13 1.33 -1.99
CA ALA A 619 -1.31 0.71 -0.69
C ALA A 619 0.01 0.45 0.07
N ASP A 620 1.14 0.25 -0.63
CA ASP A 620 2.30 -0.46 -0.10
C ASP A 620 3.70 0.08 -0.52
N THR A 621 3.80 1.18 -1.26
CA THR A 621 5.06 1.52 -1.95
C THR A 621 5.68 2.86 -1.59
N ASN A 622 5.92 3.13 -0.29
CA ASN A 622 6.66 4.33 0.12
C ASN A 622 8.04 4.43 -0.56
N GLY A 623 8.28 5.57 -1.21
CA GLY A 623 9.54 5.89 -1.87
C GLY A 623 9.55 5.66 -3.37
N THR A 624 8.45 5.26 -3.98
CA THR A 624 8.28 5.26 -5.43
C THR A 624 8.10 6.69 -5.95
N VAL A 625 8.21 6.85 -7.25
CA VAL A 625 7.96 8.12 -7.93
C VAL A 625 6.74 7.97 -8.83
N CYS A 626 5.96 9.02 -8.92
CA CYS A 626 4.78 9.11 -9.77
C CYS A 626 4.88 10.28 -10.73
N GLN A 627 4.16 10.19 -11.84
CA GLN A 627 4.04 11.27 -12.82
C GLN A 627 2.56 11.49 -13.13
N ILE A 628 2.18 12.75 -13.27
CA ILE A 628 0.84 13.10 -13.73
C ILE A 628 0.83 13.05 -15.25
N TYR A 629 -0.06 12.25 -15.83
CA TYR A 629 -0.22 12.17 -17.28
C TYR A 629 -0.96 13.40 -17.84
N HIS A 630 -0.18 14.46 -18.09
CA HIS A 630 -0.67 15.68 -18.75
C HIS A 630 0.40 16.22 -19.69
N GLU A 631 0.02 16.64 -20.90
CA GLU A 631 0.96 17.07 -21.96
C GLU A 631 1.90 18.21 -21.53
N ASN A 632 1.47 19.06 -20.59
CA ASN A 632 2.23 20.20 -20.09
C ASN A 632 2.96 19.94 -18.77
N TYR A 633 2.81 18.74 -18.14
CA TYR A 633 3.41 18.38 -16.87
C TYR A 633 4.22 17.10 -17.04
N THR A 634 5.54 17.24 -17.07
CA THR A 634 6.48 16.14 -17.27
C THR A 634 7.30 15.82 -16.02
N GLU A 635 6.98 16.47 -14.90
CA GLU A 635 7.70 16.30 -13.64
C GLU A 635 7.30 15.01 -12.94
N TYR A 636 8.29 14.38 -12.31
CA TYR A 636 8.08 13.25 -11.40
C TYR A 636 7.98 13.79 -9.98
N HIS A 637 7.13 13.17 -9.17
CA HIS A 637 6.94 13.51 -7.76
C HIS A 637 7.16 12.29 -6.89
N LEU A 638 7.54 12.49 -5.63
CA LEU A 638 7.53 11.43 -4.65
C LEU A 638 6.08 11.04 -4.36
N GLN A 639 5.84 9.73 -4.24
CA GLN A 639 4.55 9.24 -3.82
C GLN A 639 4.14 9.81 -2.46
N GLY A 640 2.84 10.12 -2.32
CA GLY A 640 2.31 10.84 -1.15
C GLY A 640 2.35 12.35 -1.27
N THR A 641 3.04 12.90 -2.30
CA THR A 641 2.99 14.33 -2.60
C THR A 641 1.65 14.68 -3.25
N LYS A 642 1.01 15.76 -2.78
CA LYS A 642 -0.15 16.34 -3.41
C LYS A 642 0.30 17.32 -4.50
N VAL A 643 -0.05 17.03 -5.73
CA VAL A 643 0.31 17.92 -6.84
C VAL A 643 -0.85 18.85 -7.17
N HIS A 644 -0.58 20.14 -7.14
CA HIS A 644 -1.54 21.21 -7.38
C HIS A 644 -1.38 21.78 -8.78
N LEU A 645 -2.44 21.70 -9.58
CA LEU A 645 -2.48 22.22 -10.94
C LEU A 645 -3.62 23.24 -11.07
N THR A 646 -3.36 24.34 -11.75
CA THR A 646 -4.43 25.32 -12.08
C THR A 646 -4.71 25.25 -13.57
N MET A 647 -5.94 24.93 -13.96
CA MET A 647 -6.38 24.69 -15.33
C MET A 647 -7.57 25.57 -15.72
N ASN A 648 -7.75 25.78 -17.00
CA ASN A 648 -9.04 26.25 -17.53
C ASN A 648 -10.00 25.05 -17.69
N GLU A 649 -11.26 25.32 -18.01
CA GLU A 649 -12.29 24.28 -18.13
C GLU A 649 -11.99 23.27 -19.25
N ASP A 650 -11.52 23.75 -20.41
CA ASP A 650 -11.22 22.87 -21.55
C ASP A 650 -10.07 21.90 -21.24
N ASP A 651 -8.98 22.40 -20.62
CA ASP A 651 -7.84 21.58 -20.22
C ASP A 651 -8.24 20.58 -19.11
N LEU A 652 -9.08 21.01 -18.16
CA LEU A 652 -9.59 20.15 -17.09
C LEU A 652 -10.44 19.00 -17.67
N LEU A 653 -11.38 19.29 -18.54
CA LEU A 653 -12.25 18.29 -19.16
C LEU A 653 -11.44 17.29 -20.01
N MET A 654 -10.40 17.76 -20.70
CA MET A 654 -9.50 16.88 -21.46
C MET A 654 -8.67 15.98 -20.55
N PHE A 655 -8.23 16.46 -19.38
CA PHE A 655 -7.55 15.65 -18.36
C PHE A 655 -8.50 14.59 -17.78
N LEU A 656 -9.71 14.99 -17.38
CA LEU A 656 -10.70 14.10 -16.78
C LEU A 656 -11.20 12.99 -17.72
N ASP A 657 -11.22 13.25 -19.01
CA ASP A 657 -11.61 12.25 -20.03
C ASP A 657 -10.64 11.05 -20.12
N ARG A 658 -9.42 11.23 -19.62
CA ARG A 658 -8.35 10.22 -19.60
C ARG A 658 -8.05 9.66 -18.22
N ALA A 659 -8.60 10.27 -17.18
CA ALA A 659 -8.15 10.00 -15.82
C ALA A 659 -8.72 8.71 -15.19
N GLU A 660 -9.94 8.27 -15.60
CA GLU A 660 -10.67 7.11 -15.04
C GLU A 660 -10.56 7.01 -13.51
N SER A 661 -10.78 8.12 -12.82
CA SER A 661 -10.48 8.27 -11.40
C SER A 661 -11.64 8.87 -10.61
N PRO A 662 -11.76 8.57 -9.31
CA PRO A 662 -12.72 9.25 -8.44
C PRO A 662 -12.34 10.71 -8.23
N VAL A 663 -13.35 11.59 -8.27
CA VAL A 663 -13.24 13.04 -8.18
C VAL A 663 -14.08 13.56 -7.02
N LEU A 664 -13.47 14.30 -6.12
CA LEU A 664 -14.18 15.09 -5.11
C LEU A 664 -14.42 16.50 -5.66
N TYR A 665 -15.67 16.90 -5.84
CA TYR A 665 -16.08 18.21 -6.26
C TYR A 665 -17.27 18.70 -5.44
N ASP A 666 -17.19 19.89 -4.88
CA ASP A 666 -18.22 20.49 -4.00
C ASP A 666 -18.67 19.54 -2.86
N GLY A 667 -17.72 18.76 -2.31
CA GLY A 667 -17.97 17.80 -1.22
C GLY A 667 -18.62 16.47 -1.64
N GLU A 668 -18.97 16.30 -2.92
CA GLU A 668 -19.56 15.09 -3.47
C GLU A 668 -18.52 14.27 -4.25
N LEU A 669 -18.67 12.94 -4.24
CA LEU A 669 -17.81 12.02 -4.97
C LEU A 669 -18.43 11.69 -6.33
N TYR A 670 -17.70 11.97 -7.39
CA TYR A 670 -18.03 11.67 -8.78
C TYR A 670 -16.96 10.77 -9.38
N TRP A 671 -17.18 10.31 -10.59
CA TRP A 671 -16.14 9.77 -11.44
C TRP A 671 -15.74 10.82 -12.49
N SER A 672 -14.51 10.74 -12.98
CA SER A 672 -13.97 11.71 -13.93
C SER A 672 -14.84 11.86 -15.19
N GLU A 673 -15.44 10.77 -15.67
CA GLU A 673 -16.37 10.77 -16.82
C GLU A 673 -17.69 11.50 -16.55
N GLU A 674 -18.18 11.46 -15.29
CA GLU A 674 -19.40 12.15 -14.88
C GLU A 674 -19.24 13.67 -14.83
N MET A 675 -17.99 14.12 -14.70
CA MET A 675 -17.67 15.55 -14.49
C MET A 675 -18.02 16.45 -15.68
N LYS A 676 -18.10 15.91 -16.90
CA LYS A 676 -18.56 16.69 -18.09
C LYS A 676 -19.98 17.19 -17.91
N ASP A 677 -20.86 16.38 -17.34
CA ASP A 677 -22.25 16.74 -17.11
C ASP A 677 -22.42 17.63 -15.86
N VAL A 678 -21.50 17.53 -14.90
CA VAL A 678 -21.53 18.30 -13.65
C VAL A 678 -20.99 19.72 -13.84
N LEU A 679 -19.95 19.92 -14.66
CA LEU A 679 -19.33 21.22 -14.93
C LEU A 679 -20.04 22.01 -16.04
N SER A 680 -20.84 21.37 -16.93
CA SER A 680 -21.62 22.03 -17.98
C SER A 680 -22.94 22.59 -17.45
#